data_a73a94b7fa2ada0883a77d5281e3ebd9
#
_entry.id   a73a94b7fa2ada0883a77d5281e3ebd9
#
_cell.length_a   1.000
_cell.length_b   1.000
_cell.length_c   1.000
_cell.angle_alpha   90.00
_cell.angle_beta   90.00
_cell.angle_gamma   90.00
#
_symmetry.space_group_name_H-M   'P 1'
#
loop_
_entity.id
_entity.type
_entity.pdbx_description
1 polymer ?
#
loop_
_entity_poly.entity_id
_entity_poly.type
_entity_poly.pdbx_seq_one_letter_code
_entity_poly.pdbx_strand_id
1 'polypeptide(L)'
;MKSYLKFLSRNKLYTAIEAVGLAVSLAFVILIGSYVRQQWQVAMGAPEWEHYYAVGTRTDFVNMAPNGLADLIKDNVPGVDKATLYSWGGFGPSIGNTEFHNRDILRVEPDFFDMFSIPWTEGSEADLPGDHVAVSERILAQLGPVEDVIGRRCINGKDTLSIVAVFKNIDTPLFEDVDFLQVMGPQPMSTAAYGGTSCLISTALPEKELKSTLNDLFKAQGLNQWSWDDNKELNGSLVRMDQLYFSEQNQDRMGFHKGNRSLLMMLSAVVLLLLLSAVFNYINLSAALAGKRIKEMGMRSILGASRGQIAKTLLAESLLFTFVCAALSILLAHFLTPILTQYVETKVSTVQISAPFSWQWDFVSVGALVLLVLVLGLLAGWIPARIVSGYDPVQIVKGDYRVRNKRLFSKGFIVFQSALAVMLLSFALVLEHQFSHMLHRPLGANVDNLYYQFLVSDAHANAVEQLPFVAESGKTNGHPGQPYFSMGVSLKGSSKVASLSAIQCDPAAFEMFRFEKTEDFQLPSGAGAWISESAIREMDIDPAHPVIPEGIGFLSRSEIAGFLKDFAITDAAHVGAQDAGVVVVNPNINPHYRVLRIIGDHKEAEKALKALYTHFSLEQDGYEGIPELSGFIQDKLEAGLDEARNYMRLMELFMGLAILVSLLGLLAMSAFFASEQTRAIAVRKVFGGTVGGEVMRGVGSYMLLVAIACVLAVPVAVWLSGRYLEGFNYRISGYGWIFAVAVAVALVISFLAVLWQTLKAARTNPAVELKKE
;
A
#
# COMPACT_ATOMS: atom_id res chain seq x y z
N MET A 1 -26.28 -12.81 35.84
CA MET A 1 -25.63 -13.71 34.84
C MET A 1 -26.58 -14.78 34.31
N LYS A 2 -27.16 -15.70 35.12
CA LYS A 2 -28.11 -16.76 34.63
C LYS A 2 -29.31 -16.16 33.84
N SER A 3 -29.89 -15.03 34.29
CA SER A 3 -30.99 -14.36 33.61
C SER A 3 -30.56 -13.82 32.23
N TYR A 4 -29.35 -13.27 32.12
CA TYR A 4 -28.81 -12.78 30.88
C TYR A 4 -28.58 -13.90 29.84
N LEU A 5 -27.96 -14.99 30.23
CA LEU A 5 -27.77 -16.15 29.36
C LEU A 5 -29.10 -16.72 28.85
N LYS A 6 -30.13 -16.80 29.73
CA LYS A 6 -31.49 -17.19 29.35
C LYS A 6 -32.15 -16.20 28.39
N PHE A 7 -31.86 -14.89 28.55
CA PHE A 7 -32.32 -13.86 27.62
C PHE A 7 -31.69 -14.00 26.25
N LEU A 8 -30.36 -14.21 26.17
CA LEU A 8 -29.64 -14.46 24.93
C LEU A 8 -30.18 -15.71 24.21
N SER A 9 -30.38 -16.81 24.95
CA SER A 9 -30.90 -18.07 24.37
C SER A 9 -32.32 -17.96 23.83
N ARG A 10 -33.13 -17.01 24.33
CA ARG A 10 -34.49 -16.72 23.84
C ARG A 10 -34.51 -15.82 22.61
N ASN A 11 -33.45 -15.04 22.40
CA ASN A 11 -33.30 -14.13 21.26
C ASN A 11 -32.16 -14.56 20.31
N LYS A 12 -32.07 -15.84 20.00
CA LYS A 12 -30.95 -16.48 19.28
C LYS A 12 -30.53 -15.74 18.01
N LEU A 13 -31.48 -15.35 17.16
CA LEU A 13 -31.18 -14.72 15.89
C LEU A 13 -30.47 -13.35 16.09
N TYR A 14 -30.99 -12.52 16.97
CA TYR A 14 -30.39 -11.20 17.25
C TYR A 14 -29.02 -11.35 17.92
N THR A 15 -28.91 -12.27 18.89
CA THR A 15 -27.66 -12.57 19.58
C THR A 15 -26.59 -13.11 18.62
N ALA A 16 -26.98 -13.98 17.67
CA ALA A 16 -26.06 -14.50 16.66
C ALA A 16 -25.58 -13.40 15.70
N ILE A 17 -26.48 -12.57 15.18
CA ILE A 17 -26.11 -11.46 14.29
C ILE A 17 -25.16 -10.50 15.03
N GLU A 18 -25.44 -10.19 16.29
CA GLU A 18 -24.63 -9.30 17.11
C GLU A 18 -23.24 -9.90 17.39
N ALA A 19 -23.19 -11.17 17.82
CA ALA A 19 -21.94 -11.84 18.12
C ALA A 19 -21.07 -12.04 16.88
N VAL A 20 -21.65 -12.51 15.77
CA VAL A 20 -20.93 -12.69 14.51
C VAL A 20 -20.46 -11.36 13.94
N GLY A 21 -21.34 -10.35 13.89
CA GLY A 21 -20.98 -9.03 13.38
C GLY A 21 -19.85 -8.38 14.17
N LEU A 22 -19.91 -8.44 15.52
CA LEU A 22 -18.85 -7.88 16.37
C LEU A 22 -17.56 -8.70 16.30
N ALA A 23 -17.64 -10.04 16.34
CA ALA A 23 -16.47 -10.91 16.28
C ALA A 23 -15.72 -10.80 14.94
N VAL A 24 -16.45 -10.79 13.83
CA VAL A 24 -15.86 -10.60 12.50
C VAL A 24 -15.20 -9.23 12.39
N SER A 25 -15.90 -8.15 12.77
CA SER A 25 -15.34 -6.81 12.71
C SER A 25 -14.07 -6.66 13.56
N LEU A 26 -14.09 -7.19 14.80
CA LEU A 26 -12.91 -7.15 15.67
C LEU A 26 -11.76 -8.02 15.13
N ALA A 27 -12.06 -9.16 14.50
CA ALA A 27 -11.01 -9.98 13.88
C ALA A 27 -10.28 -9.21 12.76
N PHE A 28 -11.01 -8.49 11.92
CA PHE A 28 -10.40 -7.67 10.89
C PHE A 28 -9.69 -6.42 11.44
N VAL A 29 -10.22 -5.82 12.51
CA VAL A 29 -9.50 -4.75 13.24
C VAL A 29 -8.17 -5.27 13.79
N ILE A 30 -8.12 -6.50 14.30
CA ILE A 30 -6.90 -7.14 14.77
C ILE A 30 -5.93 -7.37 13.60
N LEU A 31 -6.39 -7.98 12.50
CA LEU A 31 -5.55 -8.32 11.35
C LEU A 31 -4.97 -7.07 10.67
N ILE A 32 -5.82 -6.13 10.29
CA ILE A 32 -5.38 -4.91 9.61
C ILE A 32 -4.58 -4.02 10.58
N GLY A 33 -5.02 -3.94 11.85
CA GLY A 33 -4.30 -3.20 12.88
C GLY A 33 -2.91 -3.76 13.15
N SER A 34 -2.73 -5.08 13.09
CA SER A 34 -1.41 -5.73 13.19
C SER A 34 -0.52 -5.34 12.00
N TYR A 35 -1.05 -5.39 10.79
CA TYR A 35 -0.32 -4.97 9.59
C TYR A 35 0.09 -3.49 9.65
N VAL A 36 -0.87 -2.60 9.93
CA VAL A 36 -0.60 -1.16 10.06
C VAL A 36 0.47 -0.90 11.13
N ARG A 37 0.38 -1.58 12.27
CA ARG A 37 1.36 -1.45 13.35
C ARG A 37 2.74 -1.92 12.93
N GLN A 38 2.85 -3.08 12.27
CA GLN A 38 4.14 -3.58 11.75
C GLN A 38 4.78 -2.56 10.81
N GLN A 39 4.02 -2.02 9.86
CA GLN A 39 4.51 -0.99 8.94
C GLN A 39 5.01 0.26 9.66
N TRP A 40 4.30 0.71 10.72
CA TRP A 40 4.75 1.83 11.54
C TRP A 40 5.97 1.49 12.38
N GLN A 41 6.07 0.26 12.90
CA GLN A 41 7.27 -0.17 13.65
C GLN A 41 8.50 -0.20 12.74
N VAL A 42 8.36 -0.63 11.49
CA VAL A 42 9.41 -0.51 10.48
C VAL A 42 9.86 0.92 10.30
N ALA A 43 8.90 1.83 10.13
CA ALA A 43 9.21 3.24 9.93
C ALA A 43 9.87 3.88 11.15
N MET A 44 9.41 3.55 12.36
CA MET A 44 9.93 4.14 13.60
C MET A 44 11.31 3.57 13.99
N GLY A 45 11.61 2.33 13.58
CA GLY A 45 12.89 1.67 13.84
C GLY A 45 13.29 1.60 15.30
N ALA A 46 14.58 1.64 15.55
CA ALA A 46 15.14 1.73 16.90
C ALA A 46 15.12 3.18 17.43
N PRO A 47 15.09 3.40 18.75
CA PRO A 47 15.12 4.76 19.32
C PRO A 47 16.32 5.61 18.87
N GLU A 48 17.43 4.99 18.56
CA GLU A 48 18.66 5.64 18.08
C GLU A 48 18.51 6.24 16.68
N TRP A 49 17.51 5.81 15.91
CA TRP A 49 17.28 6.25 14.52
C TRP A 49 16.86 7.71 14.39
N GLU A 50 16.48 8.37 15.49
CA GLU A 50 16.24 9.82 15.52
C GLU A 50 17.53 10.63 15.29
N HIS A 51 18.70 10.02 15.54
CA HIS A 51 20.02 10.61 15.35
C HIS A 51 20.71 10.12 14.05
N TYR A 52 20.10 9.20 13.33
CA TYR A 52 20.66 8.63 12.10
C TYR A 52 20.02 9.28 10.89
N TYR A 53 20.85 9.65 9.92
CA TYR A 53 20.42 10.27 8.68
C TYR A 53 21.01 9.54 7.48
N ALA A 54 20.20 9.33 6.45
CA ALA A 54 20.65 8.95 5.12
C ALA A 54 20.99 10.21 4.32
N VAL A 55 22.17 10.22 3.72
CA VAL A 55 22.72 11.37 2.99
C VAL A 55 23.01 10.97 1.54
N GLY A 56 22.49 11.74 0.61
CA GLY A 56 22.80 11.60 -0.82
C GLY A 56 23.28 12.92 -1.41
N THR A 57 24.10 12.84 -2.44
CA THR A 57 24.58 14.02 -3.16
C THR A 57 23.62 14.53 -4.23
N ARG A 58 22.48 13.85 -4.44
CA ARG A 58 21.39 14.29 -5.31
C ARG A 58 20.19 14.73 -4.50
N THR A 59 19.45 15.72 -5.00
CA THR A 59 18.26 16.24 -4.31
C THR A 59 17.07 15.29 -4.34
N ASP A 60 17.04 14.38 -5.32
CA ASP A 60 15.88 13.52 -5.57
C ASP A 60 15.97 12.17 -4.82
N PHE A 61 17.21 11.73 -4.49
CA PHE A 61 17.44 10.39 -3.96
C PHE A 61 18.52 10.37 -2.89
N VAL A 62 18.27 9.67 -1.78
CA VAL A 62 19.27 9.41 -0.73
C VAL A 62 20.19 8.23 -1.08
N ASN A 63 19.77 7.36 -2.00
CA ASN A 63 20.45 6.12 -2.38
C ASN A 63 21.43 6.34 -3.55
N MET A 64 21.99 7.53 -3.63
CA MET A 64 23.03 7.91 -4.60
C MET A 64 24.12 8.69 -3.88
N ALA A 65 25.07 7.95 -3.32
CA ALA A 65 26.24 8.50 -2.66
C ALA A 65 27.53 8.15 -3.45
N PRO A 66 28.45 9.06 -3.61
CA PRO A 66 29.76 8.74 -4.18
C PRO A 66 30.60 7.95 -3.17
N ASN A 67 31.53 7.15 -3.66
CA ASN A 67 32.51 6.46 -2.83
C ASN A 67 33.31 7.49 -2.01
N GLY A 68 33.65 7.14 -0.78
CA GLY A 68 34.41 8.00 0.14
C GLY A 68 33.59 9.14 0.77
N LEU A 69 32.29 9.25 0.50
CA LEU A 69 31.45 10.30 1.10
C LEU A 69 31.38 10.20 2.62
N ALA A 70 31.32 8.99 3.17
CA ALA A 70 31.24 8.78 4.61
C ALA A 70 32.49 9.31 5.32
N ASP A 71 33.68 8.96 4.85
CA ASP A 71 34.94 9.47 5.39
C ASP A 71 35.02 10.99 5.24
N LEU A 72 34.64 11.52 4.07
CA LEU A 72 34.61 12.96 3.83
C LEU A 72 33.73 13.70 4.83
N ILE A 73 32.54 13.20 5.12
CA ILE A 73 31.62 13.81 6.10
C ILE A 73 32.19 13.69 7.51
N LYS A 74 32.67 12.51 7.90
CA LYS A 74 33.22 12.24 9.22
C LYS A 74 34.41 13.16 9.55
N ASP A 75 35.27 13.40 8.57
CA ASP A 75 36.48 14.21 8.73
C ASP A 75 36.20 15.74 8.74
N ASN A 76 35.13 16.19 8.06
CA ASN A 76 34.91 17.61 7.81
C ASN A 76 33.66 18.20 8.48
N VAL A 77 32.75 17.38 9.02
CA VAL A 77 31.53 17.85 9.70
C VAL A 77 31.64 17.62 11.19
N PRO A 78 31.95 18.65 12.00
CA PRO A 78 32.04 18.53 13.47
C PRO A 78 30.69 18.09 14.05
N GLY A 79 30.70 17.08 14.91
CA GLY A 79 29.48 16.56 15.55
C GLY A 79 28.82 15.39 14.78
N VAL A 80 29.45 14.90 13.73
CA VAL A 80 29.15 13.60 13.14
C VAL A 80 30.05 12.57 13.84
N ASP A 81 29.42 11.68 14.63
CA ASP A 81 30.15 10.71 15.43
C ASP A 81 30.52 9.48 14.62
N LYS A 82 29.62 9.05 13.72
CA LYS A 82 29.78 7.87 12.87
C LYS A 82 29.28 8.17 11.48
N ALA A 83 29.95 7.61 10.47
CA ALA A 83 29.51 7.67 9.08
C ALA A 83 29.92 6.37 8.39
N THR A 84 29.05 5.84 7.55
CA THR A 84 29.28 4.59 6.82
C THR A 84 28.63 4.62 5.44
N LEU A 85 29.32 4.03 4.48
CA LEU A 85 28.70 3.68 3.20
C LEU A 85 28.22 2.22 3.24
N TYR A 86 27.12 1.99 2.60
CA TYR A 86 26.71 0.64 2.21
C TYR A 86 26.28 0.63 0.74
N SER A 87 26.46 -0.52 0.12
CA SER A 87 26.02 -0.75 -1.25
C SER A 87 25.18 -2.01 -1.33
N TRP A 88 24.05 -1.90 -1.99
CA TRP A 88 23.15 -3.01 -2.26
C TRP A 88 23.31 -3.46 -3.70
N GLY A 89 23.35 -4.77 -3.95
CA GLY A 89 23.50 -5.27 -5.32
C GLY A 89 23.04 -6.70 -5.46
N GLY A 90 22.71 -7.06 -6.70
CA GLY A 90 22.44 -8.45 -7.07
C GLY A 90 23.71 -9.30 -6.97
N PHE A 91 23.55 -10.55 -6.54
CA PHE A 91 24.63 -11.50 -6.35
C PHE A 91 24.19 -12.89 -6.76
N GLY A 92 24.96 -13.52 -7.64
CA GLY A 92 24.63 -14.84 -8.18
C GLY A 92 25.78 -15.83 -8.01
N PRO A 93 26.21 -16.15 -6.77
CA PRO A 93 27.38 -16.98 -6.57
C PRO A 93 27.09 -18.46 -6.74
N SER A 94 28.14 -19.23 -7.08
CA SER A 94 28.18 -20.68 -6.93
C SER A 94 28.95 -21.06 -5.67
N ILE A 95 28.34 -21.95 -4.85
CA ILE A 95 28.95 -22.47 -3.62
C ILE A 95 28.95 -23.99 -3.69
N GLY A 96 30.11 -24.56 -3.98
CA GLY A 96 30.23 -25.99 -4.28
C GLY A 96 29.45 -26.36 -5.55
N ASN A 97 28.43 -27.21 -5.43
CA ASN A 97 27.56 -27.62 -6.55
C ASN A 97 26.21 -26.86 -6.58
N THR A 98 26.01 -25.88 -5.71
CA THR A 98 24.78 -25.10 -5.62
C THR A 98 24.99 -23.73 -6.26
N GLU A 99 24.22 -23.44 -7.29
CA GLU A 99 24.19 -22.14 -7.93
C GLU A 99 23.04 -21.30 -7.34
N PHE A 100 23.34 -20.07 -6.97
CA PHE A 100 22.38 -19.11 -6.47
C PHE A 100 22.16 -18.05 -7.54
N HIS A 101 20.90 -17.85 -7.90
CA HIS A 101 20.52 -16.81 -8.85
C HIS A 101 19.70 -15.75 -8.14
N ASN A 102 19.89 -14.50 -8.53
CA ASN A 102 19.07 -13.38 -8.08
C ASN A 102 19.00 -13.27 -6.55
N ARG A 103 20.14 -13.25 -5.89
CA ARG A 103 20.29 -13.02 -4.45
C ARG A 103 20.79 -11.62 -4.20
N ASP A 104 20.59 -11.15 -2.97
CA ASP A 104 21.01 -9.82 -2.56
C ASP A 104 22.27 -9.89 -1.70
N ILE A 105 23.25 -9.04 -2.04
CA ILE A 105 24.43 -8.81 -1.23
C ILE A 105 24.44 -7.39 -0.70
N LEU A 106 24.60 -7.26 0.60
CA LEU A 106 24.87 -6.02 1.28
C LEU A 106 26.37 -5.86 1.49
N ARG A 107 26.96 -4.84 0.87
CA ARG A 107 28.37 -4.48 1.07
C ARG A 107 28.41 -3.26 1.97
N VAL A 108 29.17 -3.33 3.05
CA VAL A 108 29.21 -2.30 4.10
C VAL A 108 30.63 -1.91 4.45
N GLU A 109 30.84 -0.70 4.87
CA GLU A 109 32.08 -0.29 5.55
C GLU A 109 32.09 -0.75 7.01
N PRO A 110 33.28 -0.87 7.65
CA PRO A 110 33.38 -1.37 9.03
C PRO A 110 32.52 -0.61 10.04
N ASP A 111 32.42 0.70 9.91
CA ASP A 111 31.62 1.57 10.83
C ASP A 111 30.11 1.25 10.78
N PHE A 112 29.65 0.48 9.81
CA PHE A 112 28.26 0.00 9.72
C PHE A 112 27.85 -0.84 10.95
N PHE A 113 28.75 -1.70 11.43
CA PHE A 113 28.49 -2.57 12.59
C PHE A 113 28.40 -1.79 13.91
N ASP A 114 28.98 -0.62 13.97
CA ASP A 114 28.83 0.31 15.09
C ASP A 114 27.45 1.00 15.14
N MET A 115 26.78 1.07 13.99
CA MET A 115 25.44 1.66 13.86
C MET A 115 24.35 0.60 13.92
N PHE A 116 24.60 -0.59 13.39
CA PHE A 116 23.63 -1.67 13.28
C PHE A 116 24.16 -2.97 13.86
N SER A 117 23.51 -3.47 14.90
CA SER A 117 23.84 -4.78 15.46
C SER A 117 23.34 -5.90 14.57
N ILE A 118 24.24 -6.71 14.04
CA ILE A 118 23.89 -7.91 13.29
C ILE A 118 23.98 -9.12 14.20
N PRO A 119 22.90 -9.91 14.35
CA PRO A 119 22.93 -11.10 15.20
C PRO A 119 23.65 -12.24 14.46
N TRP A 120 24.80 -12.66 14.98
CA TRP A 120 25.61 -13.76 14.44
C TRP A 120 25.16 -15.11 14.99
N THR A 121 25.18 -16.12 14.14
CA THR A 121 25.00 -17.53 14.50
C THR A 121 26.37 -18.20 14.68
N GLU A 122 27.34 -17.88 13.78
CA GLU A 122 28.71 -18.34 13.83
C GLU A 122 29.61 -17.25 13.24
N GLY A 123 30.82 -17.06 13.79
CA GLY A 123 31.74 -16.02 13.36
C GLY A 123 31.35 -14.63 13.87
N SER A 124 31.96 -13.59 13.32
CA SER A 124 31.77 -12.19 13.73
C SER A 124 32.11 -11.22 12.60
N GLU A 125 31.77 -9.93 12.78
CA GLU A 125 32.20 -8.86 11.86
C GLU A 125 33.72 -8.77 11.69
N ALA A 126 34.50 -9.13 12.73
CA ALA A 126 35.97 -9.09 12.69
C ALA A 126 36.55 -10.08 11.68
N ASP A 127 35.84 -11.12 11.31
CA ASP A 127 36.25 -12.15 10.38
C ASP A 127 36.05 -11.78 8.89
N LEU A 128 35.26 -10.72 8.63
CA LEU A 128 34.79 -10.33 7.29
C LEU A 128 35.77 -9.52 6.42
N PRO A 129 36.70 -8.70 6.95
CA PRO A 129 37.61 -7.92 6.11
C PRO A 129 38.41 -8.78 5.14
N GLY A 130 38.56 -8.35 3.89
CA GLY A 130 39.28 -9.07 2.83
C GLY A 130 38.33 -9.81 1.86
N ASP A 131 38.80 -10.90 1.30
CA ASP A 131 38.03 -11.72 0.35
C ASP A 131 37.08 -12.69 1.09
N HIS A 132 36.31 -12.15 2.01
CA HIS A 132 35.41 -12.91 2.88
C HIS A 132 33.94 -12.44 2.71
N VAL A 133 33.04 -13.39 3.00
CA VAL A 133 31.58 -13.14 2.95
C VAL A 133 30.89 -13.89 4.09
N ALA A 134 29.88 -13.26 4.69
CA ALA A 134 28.94 -13.95 5.56
C ALA A 134 27.68 -14.33 4.79
N VAL A 135 27.06 -15.44 5.20
CA VAL A 135 25.79 -15.93 4.63
C VAL A 135 24.69 -15.90 5.67
N SER A 136 23.43 -15.66 5.24
CA SER A 136 22.29 -15.72 6.12
C SER A 136 21.91 -17.16 6.49
N GLU A 137 21.19 -17.36 7.61
CA GLU A 137 20.61 -18.66 7.97
C GLU A 137 19.72 -19.24 6.86
N ARG A 138 19.11 -18.38 6.04
CA ARG A 138 18.30 -18.76 4.89
C ARG A 138 19.13 -19.43 3.78
N ILE A 139 20.32 -18.93 3.53
CA ILE A 139 21.28 -19.52 2.60
C ILE A 139 21.90 -20.77 3.21
N LEU A 140 22.27 -20.72 4.50
CA LEU A 140 22.80 -21.87 5.23
C LEU A 140 21.86 -23.08 5.15
N ALA A 141 20.55 -22.89 5.32
CA ALA A 141 19.56 -23.96 5.23
C ALA A 141 19.55 -24.69 3.88
N GLN A 142 20.03 -24.07 2.81
CA GLN A 142 20.15 -24.67 1.48
C GLN A 142 21.51 -25.36 1.25
N LEU A 143 22.52 -25.01 2.04
CA LEU A 143 23.91 -25.50 1.87
C LEU A 143 24.25 -26.67 2.80
N GLY A 144 23.58 -26.78 3.95
CA GLY A 144 23.79 -27.83 4.94
C GLY A 144 24.27 -27.32 6.29
N PRO A 145 24.88 -28.17 7.13
CA PRO A 145 25.34 -27.77 8.46
C PRO A 145 26.43 -26.68 8.43
N VAL A 146 26.45 -25.81 9.43
CA VAL A 146 27.38 -24.68 9.56
C VAL A 146 28.84 -25.11 9.41
N GLU A 147 29.21 -26.22 10.06
CA GLU A 147 30.59 -26.80 10.08
C GLU A 147 31.09 -27.15 8.69
N ASP A 148 30.19 -27.53 7.79
CA ASP A 148 30.51 -27.88 6.40
C ASP A 148 30.48 -26.65 5.48
N VAL A 149 29.87 -25.51 5.87
CA VAL A 149 29.72 -24.34 5.03
C VAL A 149 30.81 -23.30 5.28
N ILE A 150 31.26 -23.15 6.52
CA ILE A 150 32.38 -22.27 6.86
C ILE A 150 33.66 -22.77 6.15
N GLY A 151 34.37 -21.85 5.51
CA GLY A 151 35.58 -22.11 4.72
C GLY A 151 35.29 -22.52 3.26
N ARG A 152 34.04 -22.74 2.84
CA ARG A 152 33.73 -22.96 1.43
C ARG A 152 33.97 -21.70 0.61
N ARG A 153 34.32 -21.93 -0.65
CA ARG A 153 34.48 -20.86 -1.64
C ARG A 153 33.13 -20.49 -2.21
N CYS A 154 32.88 -19.20 -2.26
CA CYS A 154 31.73 -18.53 -2.87
C CYS A 154 32.27 -17.84 -4.13
N ILE A 155 31.96 -18.35 -5.31
CA ILE A 155 32.50 -17.88 -6.59
C ILE A 155 31.40 -17.09 -7.31
N ASN A 156 31.69 -15.83 -7.63
CA ASN A 156 30.81 -14.97 -8.40
C ASN A 156 31.58 -14.34 -9.57
N GLY A 157 31.51 -14.96 -10.74
CA GLY A 157 32.33 -14.58 -11.89
C GLY A 157 33.81 -14.78 -11.60
N LYS A 158 34.60 -13.70 -11.62
CA LYS A 158 36.04 -13.72 -11.30
C LYS A 158 36.33 -13.64 -9.81
N ASP A 159 35.39 -13.18 -9.03
CA ASP A 159 35.58 -12.98 -7.62
C ASP A 159 35.41 -14.30 -6.86
N THR A 160 36.37 -14.62 -6.02
CA THR A 160 36.28 -15.77 -5.14
C THR A 160 36.37 -15.31 -3.70
N LEU A 161 35.27 -15.47 -2.98
CA LEU A 161 35.15 -15.12 -1.57
C LEU A 161 35.17 -16.40 -0.72
N SER A 162 35.62 -16.30 0.52
CA SER A 162 35.52 -17.40 1.49
C SER A 162 34.40 -17.15 2.47
N ILE A 163 33.55 -18.12 2.71
CA ILE A 163 32.47 -17.99 3.72
C ILE A 163 33.11 -18.14 5.10
N VAL A 164 33.04 -17.12 5.93
CA VAL A 164 33.68 -17.07 7.26
C VAL A 164 32.69 -16.90 8.42
N ALA A 165 31.48 -16.46 8.15
CA ALA A 165 30.48 -16.23 9.17
C ALA A 165 29.07 -16.52 8.69
N VAL A 166 28.18 -16.78 9.65
CA VAL A 166 26.73 -16.95 9.42
C VAL A 166 25.99 -15.98 10.32
N PHE A 167 25.09 -15.18 9.75
CA PHE A 167 24.25 -14.27 10.51
C PHE A 167 22.80 -14.73 10.51
N LYS A 168 22.09 -14.40 11.57
CA LYS A 168 20.62 -14.55 11.59
C LYS A 168 20.02 -13.60 10.59
N ASN A 169 18.88 -14.00 10.04
CA ASN A 169 18.10 -13.09 9.19
C ASN A 169 17.90 -11.77 9.94
N ILE A 170 18.21 -10.67 9.29
CA ILE A 170 18.11 -9.36 9.89
C ILE A 170 16.62 -9.04 9.97
N ASP A 171 16.04 -9.07 11.18
CA ASP A 171 14.61 -8.82 11.43
C ASP A 171 14.24 -7.33 11.33
N THR A 172 15.03 -6.53 10.63
CA THR A 172 14.63 -5.17 10.37
C THR A 172 14.14 -5.08 8.92
N PRO A 173 12.89 -4.64 8.74
CA PRO A 173 12.28 -4.54 7.41
C PRO A 173 12.99 -3.59 6.45
N LEU A 174 13.94 -2.81 6.91
CA LEU A 174 14.80 -2.00 6.05
C LEU A 174 15.87 -2.83 5.34
N PHE A 175 16.30 -3.94 5.96
CA PHE A 175 17.31 -4.85 5.45
C PHE A 175 16.78 -6.29 5.36
N GLU A 176 15.46 -6.46 5.25
CA GLU A 176 14.88 -7.77 4.97
C GLU A 176 15.49 -8.32 3.69
N ASP A 177 15.78 -9.61 3.64
CA ASP A 177 16.29 -10.32 2.47
C ASP A 177 17.78 -10.20 2.14
N VAL A 178 18.61 -9.70 3.04
CA VAL A 178 20.07 -9.84 2.85
C VAL A 178 20.45 -11.30 2.91
N ASP A 179 20.91 -11.83 1.80
CA ASP A 179 21.42 -13.20 1.71
C ASP A 179 22.91 -13.29 2.00
N PHE A 180 23.65 -12.29 1.58
CA PHE A 180 25.11 -12.21 1.69
C PHE A 180 25.54 -10.86 2.26
N LEU A 181 26.55 -10.86 3.11
CA LEU A 181 27.12 -9.67 3.71
C LEU A 181 28.65 -9.66 3.51
N GLN A 182 29.16 -8.56 2.97
CA GLN A 182 30.57 -8.36 2.70
C GLN A 182 31.05 -7.02 3.24
N VAL A 183 32.27 -6.97 3.80
CA VAL A 183 32.89 -5.71 4.20
C VAL A 183 33.67 -5.13 3.01
N MET A 184 33.37 -3.89 2.65
CA MET A 184 34.11 -3.14 1.65
C MET A 184 35.41 -2.62 2.21
N GLY A 185 36.48 -2.75 1.43
CA GLY A 185 37.73 -2.03 1.71
C GLY A 185 37.56 -0.51 1.51
N PRO A 186 38.56 0.29 1.99
CA PRO A 186 38.54 1.75 1.80
C PRO A 186 38.39 2.12 0.33
N GLN A 187 37.41 2.96 0.02
CA GLN A 187 37.14 3.42 -1.33
C GLN A 187 37.62 4.84 -1.53
N PRO A 188 38.40 5.15 -2.59
CA PRO A 188 38.82 6.50 -2.85
C PRO A 188 37.63 7.41 -3.14
N MET A 189 37.72 8.67 -2.71
CA MET A 189 36.67 9.66 -2.98
C MET A 189 36.40 9.80 -4.49
N SER A 190 35.15 9.71 -4.86
CA SER A 190 34.65 9.91 -6.22
C SER A 190 33.71 11.10 -6.26
N THR A 191 33.69 11.86 -7.35
CA THR A 191 32.67 12.89 -7.60
C THR A 191 31.41 12.33 -8.26
N ALA A 192 31.47 11.09 -8.77
CA ALA A 192 30.35 10.40 -9.37
C ALA A 192 29.56 9.61 -8.31
N ALA A 193 28.28 9.88 -8.19
CA ALA A 193 27.36 9.10 -7.37
C ALA A 193 26.83 7.90 -8.17
N TYR A 194 26.82 6.73 -7.57
CA TYR A 194 26.31 5.50 -8.17
C TYR A 194 25.01 5.09 -7.49
N GLY A 195 24.07 4.64 -8.29
CA GLY A 195 22.82 4.03 -7.77
C GLY A 195 23.12 2.77 -6.96
N GLY A 196 22.38 2.61 -5.85
CA GLY A 196 22.57 1.48 -4.94
C GLY A 196 23.63 1.69 -3.85
N THR A 197 24.34 2.83 -3.86
CA THR A 197 25.23 3.22 -2.76
C THR A 197 24.58 4.31 -1.92
N SER A 198 24.54 4.13 -0.60
CA SER A 198 23.95 5.06 0.35
C SER A 198 24.95 5.39 1.44
N CYS A 199 24.92 6.64 1.90
CA CYS A 199 25.70 7.11 3.03
C CYS A 199 24.78 7.29 4.26
N LEU A 200 25.17 6.69 5.37
CA LEU A 200 24.50 6.88 6.65
C LEU A 200 25.42 7.60 7.63
N ILE A 201 24.87 8.52 8.38
CA ILE A 201 25.60 9.27 9.43
C ILE A 201 24.84 9.25 10.74
N SER A 202 25.58 9.29 11.83
CA SER A 202 25.06 9.49 13.19
C SER A 202 25.50 10.85 13.72
N THR A 203 24.54 11.67 14.14
CA THR A 203 24.82 13.02 14.67
C THR A 203 23.72 13.50 15.59
N ALA A 204 24.11 14.29 16.60
CA ALA A 204 23.18 15.03 17.44
C ALA A 204 22.96 16.48 16.98
N LEU A 205 23.54 16.88 15.84
CA LEU A 205 23.37 18.21 15.29
C LEU A 205 21.91 18.47 14.90
N PRO A 206 21.41 19.71 15.10
CA PRO A 206 20.12 20.10 14.56
C PRO A 206 20.09 19.98 13.03
N GLU A 207 19.01 19.46 12.45
CA GLU A 207 18.88 19.19 11.02
C GLU A 207 19.21 20.41 10.14
N LYS A 208 18.81 21.60 10.57
CA LYS A 208 19.09 22.86 9.84
C LYS A 208 20.59 23.19 9.77
N GLU A 209 21.30 23.00 10.86
CA GLU A 209 22.75 23.21 10.93
C GLU A 209 23.49 22.17 10.12
N LEU A 210 23.07 20.92 10.21
CA LEU A 210 23.59 19.81 9.43
C LEU A 210 23.44 20.07 7.91
N LYS A 211 22.25 20.49 7.46
CA LYS A 211 21.99 20.83 6.05
C LYS A 211 22.93 21.94 5.54
N SER A 212 23.12 22.99 6.33
CA SER A 212 24.02 24.09 5.96
C SER A 212 25.46 23.62 5.83
N THR A 213 25.96 22.87 6.84
CA THR A 213 27.36 22.38 6.84
C THR A 213 27.60 21.39 5.70
N LEU A 214 26.65 20.47 5.44
CA LEU A 214 26.75 19.55 4.30
C LEU A 214 26.72 20.30 2.97
N ASN A 215 25.90 21.36 2.83
CA ASN A 215 25.84 22.14 1.62
C ASN A 215 27.18 22.86 1.31
N ASP A 216 27.80 23.45 2.35
CA ASP A 216 29.11 24.09 2.22
C ASP A 216 30.19 23.05 1.85
N LEU A 217 30.16 21.87 2.46
CA LEU A 217 31.05 20.76 2.14
C LEU A 217 30.88 20.28 0.70
N PHE A 218 29.65 20.07 0.26
CA PHE A 218 29.35 19.61 -1.11
C PHE A 218 29.80 20.66 -2.15
N LYS A 219 29.60 21.95 -1.86
CA LYS A 219 30.08 23.05 -2.70
C LYS A 219 31.60 23.06 -2.81
N ALA A 220 32.30 22.92 -1.69
CA ALA A 220 33.77 22.91 -1.64
C ALA A 220 34.37 21.73 -2.41
N GLN A 221 33.71 20.57 -2.39
CA GLN A 221 34.18 19.36 -3.07
C GLN A 221 33.63 19.22 -4.50
N GLY A 222 32.85 20.18 -4.96
CA GLY A 222 32.29 20.12 -6.32
C GLY A 222 31.28 19.00 -6.55
N LEU A 223 30.60 18.55 -5.50
CA LEU A 223 29.58 17.52 -5.60
C LEU A 223 28.28 18.14 -6.15
N ASN A 224 27.53 17.36 -6.93
CA ASN A 224 26.27 17.80 -7.54
C ASN A 224 26.36 19.06 -8.41
N GLN A 225 27.50 19.34 -9.04
CA GLN A 225 27.72 20.55 -9.85
C GLN A 225 26.67 20.73 -10.98
N TRP A 226 26.15 19.62 -11.51
CA TRP A 226 25.22 19.61 -12.65
C TRP A 226 23.81 20.14 -12.32
N SER A 227 23.41 20.13 -11.03
CA SER A 227 22.11 20.58 -10.57
C SER A 227 22.19 21.51 -9.35
N TRP A 228 23.31 22.29 -9.24
CA TRP A 228 23.52 23.20 -8.14
C TRP A 228 22.57 24.39 -8.20
N ASP A 229 21.89 24.67 -7.08
CA ASP A 229 21.01 25.82 -6.91
C ASP A 229 21.38 26.57 -5.62
N ASP A 230 21.87 27.80 -5.73
CA ASP A 230 22.27 28.61 -4.58
C ASP A 230 21.10 29.00 -3.65
N ASN A 231 19.84 28.79 -4.06
CA ASN A 231 18.66 29.06 -3.24
C ASN A 231 18.24 27.86 -2.36
N LYS A 232 18.84 26.70 -2.56
CA LYS A 232 18.55 25.51 -1.74
C LYS A 232 19.34 25.50 -0.45
N GLU A 233 18.69 25.09 0.64
CA GLU A 233 19.38 24.88 1.93
C GLU A 233 20.41 23.73 1.85
N LEU A 234 20.14 22.73 1.01
CA LEU A 234 21.04 21.61 0.73
C LEU A 234 20.92 21.20 -0.74
N ASN A 235 22.04 21.19 -1.44
CA ASN A 235 22.17 20.64 -2.79
C ASN A 235 22.48 19.14 -2.75
N GLY A 236 21.66 18.40 -2.07
CA GLY A 236 21.71 16.98 -1.82
C GLY A 236 20.42 16.55 -1.16
N SER A 237 20.39 15.34 -0.66
CA SER A 237 19.29 14.79 0.12
C SER A 237 19.75 14.43 1.52
N LEU A 238 18.90 14.71 2.50
CA LEU A 238 19.09 14.37 3.89
C LEU A 238 17.75 13.89 4.44
N VAL A 239 17.67 12.63 4.81
CA VAL A 239 16.45 12.02 5.34
C VAL A 239 16.78 11.30 6.64
N ARG A 240 16.06 11.64 7.69
CA ARG A 240 16.19 10.96 8.97
C ARG A 240 15.69 9.52 8.86
N MET A 241 16.36 8.57 9.51
CA MET A 241 16.09 7.13 9.36
C MET A 241 14.67 6.73 9.73
N ASP A 242 14.08 7.36 10.76
CA ASP A 242 12.69 7.14 11.17
C ASP A 242 11.64 7.63 10.16
N GLN A 243 12.05 8.44 9.18
CA GLN A 243 11.22 8.95 8.10
C GLN A 243 11.53 8.29 6.76
N LEU A 244 12.66 7.59 6.67
CA LEU A 244 13.21 7.06 5.43
C LEU A 244 12.27 6.06 4.75
N TYR A 245 11.64 5.20 5.53
CA TYR A 245 10.73 4.16 5.03
C TYR A 245 9.57 4.71 4.18
N PHE A 246 9.06 5.91 4.53
CA PHE A 246 7.97 6.56 3.80
C PHE A 246 8.43 7.74 2.96
N SER A 247 9.74 7.96 2.83
CA SER A 247 10.28 9.09 2.08
C SER A 247 10.15 8.84 0.57
N GLU A 248 9.77 9.88 -0.17
CA GLU A 248 9.80 9.86 -1.63
C GLU A 248 11.24 9.84 -2.18
N GLN A 249 12.20 10.33 -1.39
CA GLN A 249 13.63 10.31 -1.73
C GLN A 249 14.27 8.92 -1.55
N ASN A 250 13.59 7.97 -0.90
CA ASN A 250 13.99 6.58 -0.86
C ASN A 250 13.51 5.86 -2.11
N GLN A 251 14.44 5.35 -2.92
CA GLN A 251 14.11 4.46 -4.04
C GLN A 251 14.16 3.01 -3.58
N ASP A 252 13.03 2.32 -3.71
CA ASP A 252 12.98 0.86 -3.64
C ASP A 252 13.96 0.24 -4.64
N ARG A 253 14.58 -0.88 -4.33
CA ARG A 253 15.63 -1.58 -5.10
C ARG A 253 17.05 -1.00 -5.02
N MET A 254 17.27 0.11 -4.32
CA MET A 254 18.62 0.70 -4.19
C MET A 254 19.10 0.76 -2.73
N GLY A 255 18.54 -0.04 -1.82
CA GLY A 255 19.04 -0.12 -0.45
C GLY A 255 17.99 -0.37 0.62
N PHE A 256 17.04 0.54 0.81
CA PHE A 256 16.01 0.38 1.84
C PHE A 256 14.65 0.08 1.22
N HIS A 257 13.91 -0.82 1.83
CA HIS A 257 12.52 -1.02 1.45
C HIS A 257 11.70 0.25 1.65
N LYS A 258 10.78 0.50 0.74
CA LYS A 258 9.90 1.67 0.76
C LYS A 258 8.48 1.28 1.12
N GLY A 259 7.94 1.90 2.16
CA GLY A 259 6.55 1.73 2.55
C GLY A 259 5.61 2.69 1.81
N ASN A 260 4.39 2.25 1.59
CA ASN A 260 3.36 3.09 0.99
C ASN A 260 2.50 3.78 2.08
N ARG A 261 2.85 5.04 2.41
CA ARG A 261 2.14 5.83 3.42
C ARG A 261 0.66 6.03 3.09
N SER A 262 0.34 6.23 1.82
CA SER A 262 -1.04 6.43 1.37
C SER A 262 -1.88 5.17 1.61
N LEU A 263 -1.34 3.99 1.27
CA LEU A 263 -1.96 2.70 1.56
C LEU A 263 -2.21 2.52 3.07
N LEU A 264 -1.22 2.86 3.90
CA LEU A 264 -1.35 2.73 5.35
C LEU A 264 -2.43 3.65 5.94
N MET A 265 -2.49 4.89 5.48
CA MET A 265 -3.55 5.82 5.88
C MET A 265 -4.94 5.32 5.46
N MET A 266 -5.04 4.76 4.25
CA MET A 266 -6.30 4.18 3.76
C MET A 266 -6.72 2.96 4.57
N LEU A 267 -5.80 2.02 4.83
CA LEU A 267 -6.08 0.85 5.69
C LEU A 267 -6.48 1.27 7.09
N SER A 268 -5.81 2.27 7.67
CA SER A 268 -6.17 2.83 8.97
C SER A 268 -7.58 3.43 8.98
N ALA A 269 -7.96 4.13 7.90
CA ALA A 269 -9.32 4.67 7.73
C ALA A 269 -10.35 3.53 7.61
N VAL A 270 -10.05 2.48 6.86
CA VAL A 270 -10.93 1.29 6.75
C VAL A 270 -11.11 0.61 8.11
N VAL A 271 -10.03 0.42 8.89
CA VAL A 271 -10.10 -0.11 10.26
C VAL A 271 -11.01 0.74 11.14
N LEU A 272 -10.84 2.05 11.09
CA LEU A 272 -11.66 2.99 11.87
C LEU A 272 -13.14 2.90 11.47
N LEU A 273 -13.44 2.85 10.19
CA LEU A 273 -14.81 2.73 9.66
C LEU A 273 -15.45 1.38 10.01
N LEU A 274 -14.68 0.29 9.93
CA LEU A 274 -15.11 -1.04 10.40
C LEU A 274 -15.44 -1.02 11.89
N LEU A 275 -14.55 -0.44 12.69
CA LEU A 275 -14.74 -0.32 14.13
C LEU A 275 -15.99 0.52 14.47
N LEU A 276 -16.14 1.67 13.84
CA LEU A 276 -17.33 2.50 14.01
C LEU A 276 -18.61 1.74 13.61
N SER A 277 -18.61 1.06 12.47
CA SER A 277 -19.75 0.23 12.04
C SER A 277 -20.10 -0.85 13.06
N ALA A 278 -19.09 -1.56 13.58
CA ALA A 278 -19.28 -2.58 14.60
C ALA A 278 -19.82 -2.04 15.91
N VAL A 279 -19.24 -0.93 16.39
CA VAL A 279 -19.68 -0.22 17.62
C VAL A 279 -21.13 0.21 17.49
N PHE A 280 -21.46 0.90 16.41
CA PHE A 280 -22.83 1.39 16.21
C PHE A 280 -23.83 0.25 16.03
N ASN A 281 -23.46 -0.82 15.32
CA ASN A 281 -24.29 -2.02 15.22
C ASN A 281 -24.56 -2.63 16.60
N TYR A 282 -23.51 -2.79 17.41
CA TYR A 282 -23.63 -3.35 18.77
C TYR A 282 -24.47 -2.46 19.70
N ILE A 283 -24.18 -1.16 19.76
CA ILE A 283 -24.96 -0.21 20.58
C ILE A 283 -26.43 -0.24 20.20
N ASN A 284 -26.70 -0.23 18.91
CA ASN A 284 -28.03 -0.16 18.36
C ASN A 284 -28.87 -1.38 18.70
N LEU A 285 -28.30 -2.57 18.47
CA LEU A 285 -28.99 -3.82 18.78
C LEU A 285 -29.13 -4.05 20.29
N SER A 286 -28.11 -3.69 21.08
CA SER A 286 -28.16 -3.71 22.53
C SER A 286 -29.21 -2.77 23.10
N ALA A 287 -29.31 -1.53 22.58
CA ALA A 287 -30.37 -0.56 22.96
C ALA A 287 -31.77 -1.06 22.55
N ALA A 288 -31.88 -1.70 21.39
CA ALA A 288 -33.12 -2.30 20.92
C ALA A 288 -33.59 -3.44 21.85
N LEU A 289 -32.67 -4.34 22.22
CA LEU A 289 -32.95 -5.46 23.12
C LEU A 289 -33.19 -5.01 24.57
N ALA A 290 -32.61 -3.90 25.03
CA ALA A 290 -32.81 -3.35 26.35
C ALA A 290 -34.33 -3.08 26.64
N GLY A 291 -35.09 -2.65 25.61
CA GLY A 291 -36.54 -2.50 25.68
C GLY A 291 -37.31 -3.75 26.12
N LYS A 292 -36.82 -4.95 25.74
CA LYS A 292 -37.44 -6.22 26.14
C LYS A 292 -37.17 -6.59 27.60
N ARG A 293 -36.14 -5.94 28.21
CA ARG A 293 -35.70 -6.20 29.60
C ARG A 293 -36.22 -5.18 30.60
N ILE A 294 -36.96 -4.16 30.14
CA ILE A 294 -37.47 -3.09 31.01
C ILE A 294 -38.35 -3.68 32.13
N LYS A 295 -39.24 -4.65 31.82
CA LYS A 295 -40.09 -5.30 32.84
C LYS A 295 -39.25 -6.04 33.90
N GLU A 296 -38.17 -6.74 33.51
CA GLU A 296 -37.28 -7.46 34.44
C GLU A 296 -36.55 -6.46 35.36
N MET A 297 -36.02 -5.37 34.79
CA MET A 297 -35.30 -4.36 35.57
C MET A 297 -36.21 -3.53 36.44
N GLY A 298 -37.43 -3.25 35.99
CA GLY A 298 -38.47 -2.60 36.79
C GLY A 298 -38.83 -3.44 38.03
N MET A 299 -38.99 -4.77 37.86
CA MET A 299 -39.24 -5.68 38.98
C MET A 299 -38.08 -5.67 39.98
N ARG A 300 -36.85 -5.69 39.51
CA ARG A 300 -35.65 -5.57 40.38
C ARG A 300 -35.64 -4.25 41.16
N SER A 301 -36.05 -3.15 40.53
CA SER A 301 -36.13 -1.83 41.17
C SER A 301 -37.18 -1.82 42.28
N ILE A 302 -38.35 -2.45 42.07
CA ILE A 302 -39.39 -2.58 43.08
C ILE A 302 -38.91 -3.42 44.27
N LEU A 303 -38.09 -4.43 44.03
CA LEU A 303 -37.45 -5.25 45.05
C LEU A 303 -36.24 -4.57 45.72
N GLY A 304 -36.02 -3.27 45.48
CA GLY A 304 -35.04 -2.43 46.17
C GLY A 304 -33.72 -2.22 45.47
N ALA A 305 -33.57 -2.65 44.21
CA ALA A 305 -32.33 -2.38 43.48
C ALA A 305 -32.23 -0.92 43.08
N SER A 306 -31.14 -0.28 43.42
CA SER A 306 -30.88 1.13 43.04
C SER A 306 -30.56 1.26 41.53
N ARG A 307 -30.80 2.48 40.99
CA ARG A 307 -30.47 2.78 39.57
C ARG A 307 -29.03 2.46 39.22
N GLY A 308 -28.08 2.72 40.13
CA GLY A 308 -26.67 2.42 39.97
C GLY A 308 -26.38 0.92 39.91
N GLN A 309 -27.07 0.11 40.68
CA GLN A 309 -26.94 -1.35 40.66
C GLN A 309 -27.46 -1.94 39.34
N ILE A 310 -28.58 -1.42 38.82
CA ILE A 310 -29.12 -1.82 37.51
C ILE A 310 -28.16 -1.44 36.40
N ALA A 311 -27.62 -0.20 36.41
CA ALA A 311 -26.64 0.25 35.44
C ALA A 311 -25.36 -0.58 35.46
N LYS A 312 -24.78 -0.85 36.66
CA LYS A 312 -23.60 -1.73 36.81
C LYS A 312 -23.85 -3.14 36.28
N THR A 313 -25.04 -3.68 36.49
CA THR A 313 -25.38 -5.03 35.98
C THR A 313 -25.40 -5.04 34.45
N LEU A 314 -26.02 -4.05 33.81
CA LEU A 314 -26.07 -3.94 32.34
C LEU A 314 -24.71 -3.68 31.73
N LEU A 315 -23.87 -2.86 32.36
CA LEU A 315 -22.47 -2.66 31.94
C LEU A 315 -21.64 -3.93 32.05
N ALA A 316 -21.76 -4.67 33.18
CA ALA A 316 -21.06 -5.93 33.36
C ALA A 316 -21.47 -7.01 32.33
N GLU A 317 -22.78 -7.07 32.00
CA GLU A 317 -23.29 -7.96 30.97
C GLU A 317 -22.75 -7.61 29.56
N SER A 318 -22.72 -6.30 29.24
CA SER A 318 -22.17 -5.80 27.98
C SER A 318 -20.66 -6.09 27.88
N LEU A 319 -19.89 -5.81 28.93
CA LEU A 319 -18.46 -6.14 28.99
C LEU A 319 -18.19 -7.61 28.80
N LEU A 320 -18.96 -8.48 29.47
CA LEU A 320 -18.82 -9.93 29.32
C LEU A 320 -19.08 -10.36 27.86
N PHE A 321 -20.14 -9.85 27.25
CA PHE A 321 -20.48 -10.15 25.86
C PHE A 321 -19.37 -9.71 24.90
N THR A 322 -18.87 -8.47 25.06
CA THR A 322 -17.78 -7.94 24.25
C THR A 322 -16.51 -8.75 24.45
N PHE A 323 -16.22 -9.18 25.69
CA PHE A 323 -15.06 -10.03 25.97
C PHE A 323 -15.15 -11.39 25.28
N VAL A 324 -16.34 -12.04 25.29
CA VAL A 324 -16.56 -13.28 24.56
C VAL A 324 -16.40 -13.09 23.07
N CYS A 325 -16.94 -11.98 22.50
CA CYS A 325 -16.76 -11.67 21.09
C CYS A 325 -15.28 -11.39 20.74
N ALA A 326 -14.53 -10.74 21.63
CA ALA A 326 -13.09 -10.52 21.45
C ALA A 326 -12.30 -11.84 21.45
N ALA A 327 -12.63 -12.76 22.35
CA ALA A 327 -12.02 -14.10 22.34
C ALA A 327 -12.30 -14.85 21.02
N LEU A 328 -13.55 -14.77 20.54
CA LEU A 328 -13.92 -15.33 19.23
C LEU A 328 -13.21 -14.62 18.09
N SER A 329 -13.00 -13.30 18.17
CA SER A 329 -12.29 -12.54 17.15
C SER A 329 -10.80 -12.90 17.06
N ILE A 330 -10.13 -13.12 18.20
CA ILE A 330 -8.74 -13.60 18.23
C ILE A 330 -8.65 -14.98 17.57
N LEU A 331 -9.57 -15.88 17.91
CA LEU A 331 -9.61 -17.22 17.29
C LEU A 331 -9.84 -17.12 15.78
N LEU A 332 -10.78 -16.29 15.34
CA LEU A 332 -11.07 -16.07 13.94
C LEU A 332 -9.88 -15.43 13.21
N ALA A 333 -9.23 -14.42 13.80
CA ALA A 333 -8.04 -13.80 13.26
C ALA A 333 -6.91 -14.82 13.08
N HIS A 334 -6.69 -15.69 14.08
CA HIS A 334 -5.70 -16.76 13.99
C HIS A 334 -5.95 -17.72 12.81
N PHE A 335 -7.20 -18.09 12.56
CA PHE A 335 -7.53 -18.93 11.38
C PHE A 335 -7.46 -18.19 10.06
N LEU A 336 -7.74 -16.88 10.04
CA LEU A 336 -7.69 -16.08 8.81
C LEU A 336 -6.27 -15.63 8.45
N THR A 337 -5.37 -15.51 9.44
CA THR A 337 -3.98 -15.09 9.20
C THR A 337 -3.29 -15.90 8.09
N PRO A 338 -3.21 -17.23 8.13
CA PRO A 338 -2.52 -17.99 7.09
C PRO A 338 -3.19 -17.85 5.72
N ILE A 339 -4.52 -17.73 5.66
CA ILE A 339 -5.27 -17.55 4.42
C ILE A 339 -4.95 -16.20 3.79
N LEU A 340 -4.93 -15.13 4.59
CA LEU A 340 -4.62 -13.78 4.11
C LEU A 340 -3.14 -13.64 3.77
N THR A 341 -2.24 -14.21 4.57
CA THR A 341 -0.80 -14.22 4.29
C THR A 341 -0.53 -14.94 2.97
N GLN A 342 -1.07 -16.14 2.78
CA GLN A 342 -0.93 -16.86 1.52
C GLN A 342 -1.54 -16.09 0.34
N TYR A 343 -2.69 -15.44 0.53
CA TYR A 343 -3.29 -14.60 -0.50
C TYR A 343 -2.40 -13.42 -0.88
N VAL A 344 -1.79 -12.77 0.11
CA VAL A 344 -0.84 -11.67 -0.10
C VAL A 344 0.46 -12.18 -0.72
N GLU A 345 1.09 -13.23 -0.20
CA GLU A 345 2.33 -13.80 -0.72
C GLU A 345 2.20 -14.30 -2.17
N THR A 346 1.08 -14.96 -2.51
CA THR A 346 0.87 -15.46 -3.88
C THR A 346 0.50 -14.39 -4.89
N LYS A 347 0.01 -13.24 -4.44
CA LYS A 347 -0.51 -12.17 -5.31
C LYS A 347 0.25 -10.85 -5.17
N VAL A 348 1.03 -10.69 -4.09
CA VAL A 348 1.74 -9.46 -3.71
C VAL A 348 3.21 -9.82 -3.47
N SER A 349 3.87 -10.36 -4.50
CA SER A 349 5.26 -10.85 -4.43
C SER A 349 6.30 -9.78 -4.04
N THR A 350 5.90 -8.53 -3.94
CA THR A 350 6.76 -7.38 -3.58
C THR A 350 6.61 -6.90 -2.14
N VAL A 351 5.62 -7.40 -1.38
CA VAL A 351 5.50 -7.10 0.05
C VAL A 351 6.30 -8.14 0.85
N GLN A 352 7.56 -7.88 1.00
CA GLN A 352 8.51 -8.73 1.73
C GLN A 352 8.40 -8.49 3.24
N ILE A 353 7.22 -8.68 3.82
CA ILE A 353 7.05 -8.68 5.26
C ILE A 353 6.78 -10.11 5.68
N SER A 354 7.69 -10.67 6.46
CA SER A 354 7.51 -11.98 7.08
C SER A 354 6.24 -11.97 7.92
N ALA A 355 5.22 -12.75 7.51
CA ALA A 355 3.93 -12.87 8.17
C ALA A 355 3.17 -11.53 8.38
N PRO A 356 2.73 -10.84 7.30
CA PRO A 356 2.20 -9.45 7.33
C PRO A 356 0.96 -9.26 8.22
N PHE A 357 0.26 -10.31 8.58
CA PHE A 357 -0.94 -10.25 9.44
C PHE A 357 -0.76 -10.98 10.78
N SER A 358 0.48 -11.31 11.17
CA SER A 358 0.73 -11.98 12.43
C SER A 358 0.47 -11.05 13.61
N TRP A 359 -0.32 -11.54 14.58
CA TRP A 359 -0.54 -10.82 15.82
C TRP A 359 0.69 -10.94 16.73
N GLN A 360 1.24 -9.81 17.11
CA GLN A 360 2.33 -9.78 18.09
C GLN A 360 1.77 -9.77 19.52
N TRP A 361 2.13 -10.77 20.32
CA TRP A 361 1.73 -10.93 21.72
C TRP A 361 2.61 -10.08 22.65
N ASP A 362 2.85 -8.82 22.31
CA ASP A 362 3.54 -7.88 23.14
C ASP A 362 2.58 -7.10 24.05
N PHE A 363 3.15 -6.46 25.08
CA PHE A 363 2.36 -5.73 26.08
C PHE A 363 1.51 -4.61 25.47
N VAL A 364 2.01 -3.94 24.43
CA VAL A 364 1.31 -2.82 23.77
C VAL A 364 0.09 -3.32 22.99
N SER A 365 0.24 -4.39 22.17
CA SER A 365 -0.87 -4.96 21.40
C SER A 365 -1.97 -5.53 22.29
N VAL A 366 -1.57 -6.29 23.32
CA VAL A 366 -2.52 -6.84 24.29
C VAL A 366 -3.21 -5.72 25.06
N GLY A 367 -2.45 -4.73 25.52
CA GLY A 367 -2.99 -3.55 26.21
C GLY A 367 -3.97 -2.75 25.35
N ALA A 368 -3.66 -2.53 24.07
CA ALA A 368 -4.54 -1.85 23.12
C ALA A 368 -5.83 -2.64 22.88
N LEU A 369 -5.73 -3.97 22.72
CA LEU A 369 -6.92 -4.82 22.55
C LEU A 369 -7.80 -4.81 23.80
N VAL A 370 -7.22 -4.95 24.99
CA VAL A 370 -7.97 -4.89 26.26
C VAL A 370 -8.64 -3.52 26.42
N LEU A 371 -7.93 -2.42 26.15
CA LEU A 371 -8.50 -1.09 26.19
C LEU A 371 -9.65 -0.94 25.18
N LEU A 372 -9.48 -1.43 23.97
CA LEU A 372 -10.52 -1.42 22.94
C LEU A 372 -11.77 -2.18 23.41
N VAL A 373 -11.63 -3.39 23.93
CA VAL A 373 -12.73 -4.21 24.46
C VAL A 373 -13.44 -3.51 25.61
N LEU A 374 -12.70 -2.89 26.53
CA LEU A 374 -13.27 -2.11 27.63
C LEU A 374 -14.06 -0.91 27.12
N VAL A 375 -13.49 -0.14 26.21
CA VAL A 375 -14.17 1.04 25.63
C VAL A 375 -15.45 0.62 24.89
N LEU A 376 -15.39 -0.43 24.05
CA LEU A 376 -16.54 -0.94 23.33
C LEU A 376 -17.64 -1.46 24.27
N GLY A 377 -17.28 -2.26 25.26
CA GLY A 377 -18.23 -2.81 26.23
C GLY A 377 -18.89 -1.74 27.09
N LEU A 378 -18.11 -0.72 27.49
CA LEU A 378 -18.63 0.42 28.25
C LEU A 378 -19.56 1.29 27.40
N LEU A 379 -19.16 1.67 26.19
CA LEU A 379 -19.99 2.49 25.30
C LEU A 379 -21.31 1.79 24.95
N ALA A 380 -21.23 0.51 24.58
CA ALA A 380 -22.41 -0.26 24.23
C ALA A 380 -23.35 -0.56 25.41
N GLY A 381 -22.80 -0.73 26.61
CA GLY A 381 -23.58 -0.92 27.83
C GLY A 381 -24.14 0.35 28.42
N TRP A 382 -23.48 1.50 28.25
CA TRP A 382 -23.86 2.78 28.84
C TRP A 382 -25.21 3.34 28.33
N ILE A 383 -25.44 3.28 27.01
CA ILE A 383 -26.68 3.77 26.42
C ILE A 383 -27.89 2.95 26.91
N PRO A 384 -27.91 1.61 26.84
CA PRO A 384 -28.97 0.81 27.42
C PRO A 384 -29.14 1.04 28.91
N ALA A 385 -28.04 1.15 29.66
CA ALA A 385 -28.07 1.40 31.10
C ALA A 385 -28.77 2.75 31.43
N ARG A 386 -28.44 3.82 30.70
CA ARG A 386 -29.12 5.12 30.85
C ARG A 386 -30.62 5.06 30.48
N ILE A 387 -30.98 4.37 29.39
CA ILE A 387 -32.34 4.21 28.96
C ILE A 387 -33.16 3.48 30.04
N VAL A 388 -32.65 2.33 30.52
CA VAL A 388 -33.38 1.48 31.47
C VAL A 388 -33.45 2.07 32.88
N SER A 389 -32.34 2.66 33.36
CA SER A 389 -32.30 3.27 34.72
C SER A 389 -33.05 4.58 34.84
N GLY A 390 -33.42 5.21 33.72
CA GLY A 390 -34.20 6.47 33.70
C GLY A 390 -35.70 6.30 33.92
N TYR A 391 -36.25 5.06 33.87
CA TYR A 391 -37.67 4.82 34.01
C TYR A 391 -38.13 4.78 35.47
N ASP A 392 -39.37 5.29 35.70
CA ASP A 392 -40.07 5.12 36.97
C ASP A 392 -40.59 3.68 37.10
N PRO A 393 -40.21 2.93 38.13
CA PRO A 393 -40.60 1.55 38.34
C PRO A 393 -42.15 1.37 38.39
N VAL A 394 -42.85 2.33 38.91
CA VAL A 394 -44.33 2.30 39.04
C VAL A 394 -45.01 2.37 37.69
N GLN A 395 -44.49 3.21 36.77
CA GLN A 395 -45.00 3.32 35.41
C GLN A 395 -44.77 2.05 34.59
N ILE A 396 -43.63 1.35 34.85
CA ILE A 396 -43.32 0.09 34.19
C ILE A 396 -44.33 -0.99 34.53
N VAL A 397 -44.70 -1.12 35.81
CA VAL A 397 -45.66 -2.12 36.26
C VAL A 397 -47.09 -1.81 35.82
N LYS A 398 -47.49 -0.54 35.78
CA LYS A 398 -48.81 -0.09 35.26
C LYS A 398 -48.93 -0.24 33.73
N GLY A 399 -47.87 -0.60 33.03
CA GLY A 399 -47.93 -0.74 31.58
C GLY A 399 -47.94 0.58 30.79
N ASP A 400 -47.87 1.71 31.48
CA ASP A 400 -48.07 3.07 30.93
C ASP A 400 -46.75 3.74 30.46
N TYR A 401 -45.70 2.95 30.30
CA TYR A 401 -44.41 3.48 29.89
C TYR A 401 -44.37 3.77 28.37
N ARG A 402 -44.49 5.06 28.00
CA ARG A 402 -44.20 5.51 26.63
C ARG A 402 -42.72 5.83 26.47
N VAL A 403 -42.01 5.03 25.69
CA VAL A 403 -40.59 5.27 25.34
C VAL A 403 -40.53 6.41 24.28
N ARG A 404 -40.70 7.66 24.72
CA ARG A 404 -40.78 8.81 23.81
C ARG A 404 -39.50 9.06 23.02
N ASN A 405 -38.32 8.78 23.59
CA ASN A 405 -37.02 9.06 22.95
C ASN A 405 -36.46 7.86 22.15
N LYS A 406 -36.95 6.63 22.32
CA LYS A 406 -36.45 5.43 21.69
C LYS A 406 -36.52 5.49 20.16
N ARG A 407 -37.59 6.05 19.62
CA ARG A 407 -37.78 6.18 18.17
C ARG A 407 -36.81 7.16 17.51
N LEU A 408 -36.35 8.19 18.22
CA LEU A 408 -35.42 9.17 17.68
C LEU A 408 -34.02 8.59 17.54
N PHE A 409 -33.53 7.88 18.58
CA PHE A 409 -32.27 7.21 18.57
C PHE A 409 -32.21 6.13 17.47
N SER A 410 -33.21 5.26 17.38
CA SER A 410 -33.27 4.21 16.37
C SER A 410 -33.26 4.79 14.94
N LYS A 411 -33.98 5.89 14.68
CA LYS A 411 -33.95 6.57 13.38
C LYS A 411 -32.59 7.19 13.09
N GLY A 412 -31.95 7.83 14.06
CA GLY A 412 -30.60 8.40 13.92
C GLY A 412 -29.57 7.36 13.58
N PHE A 413 -29.65 6.18 14.22
CA PHE A 413 -28.75 5.07 13.91
C PHE A 413 -28.96 4.48 12.51
N ILE A 414 -30.21 4.36 12.04
CA ILE A 414 -30.51 3.93 10.67
C ILE A 414 -29.87 4.90 9.67
N VAL A 415 -30.07 6.21 9.89
CA VAL A 415 -29.48 7.24 9.02
C VAL A 415 -27.97 7.15 9.04
N PHE A 416 -27.32 7.08 10.21
CA PHE A 416 -25.87 7.01 10.33
C PHE A 416 -25.30 5.76 9.65
N GLN A 417 -25.88 4.60 9.91
CA GLN A 417 -25.38 3.34 9.37
C GLN A 417 -25.60 3.24 7.85
N SER A 418 -26.75 3.72 7.36
CA SER A 418 -27.01 3.83 5.92
C SER A 418 -26.04 4.80 5.25
N ALA A 419 -25.74 5.94 5.89
CA ALA A 419 -24.79 6.91 5.39
C ALA A 419 -23.38 6.32 5.31
N LEU A 420 -22.95 5.58 6.35
CA LEU A 420 -21.67 4.89 6.36
C LEU A 420 -21.57 3.84 5.24
N ALA A 421 -22.65 3.05 5.03
CA ALA A 421 -22.70 2.07 3.96
C ALA A 421 -22.59 2.70 2.57
N VAL A 422 -23.33 3.80 2.32
CA VAL A 422 -23.26 4.53 1.06
C VAL A 422 -21.87 5.13 0.83
N MET A 423 -21.27 5.70 1.87
CA MET A 423 -19.94 6.29 1.80
C MET A 423 -18.87 5.23 1.46
N LEU A 424 -18.87 4.09 2.16
CA LEU A 424 -17.97 2.98 1.90
C LEU A 424 -18.12 2.42 0.48
N LEU A 425 -19.38 2.20 0.05
CA LEU A 425 -19.65 1.67 -1.28
C LEU A 425 -19.23 2.66 -2.38
N SER A 426 -19.49 3.95 -2.19
CA SER A 426 -19.09 5.01 -3.11
C SER A 426 -17.57 5.05 -3.25
N PHE A 427 -16.86 5.01 -2.13
CA PHE A 427 -15.39 5.06 -2.12
C PHE A 427 -14.78 3.81 -2.75
N ALA A 428 -15.33 2.62 -2.47
CA ALA A 428 -14.91 1.37 -3.10
C ALA A 428 -15.02 1.42 -4.64
N LEU A 429 -16.16 1.89 -5.14
CA LEU A 429 -16.39 2.02 -6.58
C LEU A 429 -15.49 3.07 -7.25
N VAL A 430 -15.18 4.17 -6.55
CA VAL A 430 -14.23 5.17 -7.05
C VAL A 430 -12.83 4.58 -7.14
N LEU A 431 -12.40 3.84 -6.12
CA LEU A 431 -11.10 3.15 -6.11
C LEU A 431 -10.98 2.16 -7.27
N GLU A 432 -11.98 1.29 -7.42
CA GLU A 432 -12.01 0.30 -8.51
C GLU A 432 -11.96 0.99 -9.89
N HIS A 433 -12.74 2.05 -10.07
CA HIS A 433 -12.77 2.77 -11.34
C HIS A 433 -11.47 3.52 -11.64
N GLN A 434 -10.86 4.17 -10.63
CA GLN A 434 -9.55 4.82 -10.74
C GLN A 434 -8.49 3.82 -11.15
N PHE A 435 -8.48 2.67 -10.53
CA PHE A 435 -7.49 1.65 -10.81
C PHE A 435 -7.70 1.00 -12.17
N SER A 436 -8.95 0.69 -12.52
CA SER A 436 -9.28 0.22 -13.88
C SER A 436 -8.85 1.23 -14.95
N HIS A 437 -9.00 2.54 -14.65
CA HIS A 437 -8.53 3.61 -15.52
C HIS A 437 -7.01 3.63 -15.68
N MET A 438 -6.27 3.38 -14.62
CA MET A 438 -4.80 3.27 -14.65
C MET A 438 -4.33 2.05 -15.44
N LEU A 439 -4.98 0.89 -15.23
CA LEU A 439 -4.66 -0.35 -15.94
C LEU A 439 -4.88 -0.26 -17.46
N HIS A 440 -5.90 0.51 -17.87
CA HIS A 440 -6.25 0.67 -19.28
C HIS A 440 -5.73 1.99 -19.87
N ARG A 441 -4.69 2.57 -19.25
CA ARG A 441 -4.06 3.78 -19.74
C ARG A 441 -3.51 3.56 -21.15
N PRO A 442 -3.84 4.42 -22.12
CA PRO A 442 -3.20 4.36 -23.43
C PRO A 442 -1.70 4.53 -23.30
N LEU A 443 -0.93 3.60 -23.82
CA LEU A 443 0.54 3.68 -23.76
C LEU A 443 1.09 4.81 -24.65
N GLY A 444 0.34 5.28 -25.63
CA GLY A 444 0.81 6.29 -26.62
C GLY A 444 1.93 5.78 -27.51
N ALA A 445 2.23 4.47 -27.42
CA ALA A 445 3.23 3.78 -28.20
C ALA A 445 2.79 2.34 -28.44
N ASN A 446 3.28 1.71 -29.51
CA ASN A 446 3.03 0.29 -29.76
C ASN A 446 4.14 -0.54 -29.09
N VAL A 447 3.75 -1.49 -28.27
CA VAL A 447 4.66 -2.44 -27.60
C VAL A 447 4.31 -3.90 -27.94
N ASP A 448 3.35 -4.13 -28.83
CA ASP A 448 2.86 -5.46 -29.18
C ASP A 448 3.96 -6.27 -29.85
N ASN A 449 4.17 -7.48 -29.34
CA ASN A 449 5.18 -8.41 -29.82
C ASN A 449 6.62 -7.88 -29.77
N LEU A 450 6.88 -6.84 -28.95
CA LEU A 450 8.21 -6.31 -28.76
C LEU A 450 8.87 -6.95 -27.55
N TYR A 451 10.04 -7.53 -27.78
CA TYR A 451 10.90 -8.13 -26.76
C TYR A 451 12.10 -7.22 -26.49
N TYR A 452 12.36 -6.90 -25.23
CA TYR A 452 13.49 -6.09 -24.80
C TYR A 452 14.61 -7.02 -24.34
N GLN A 453 15.72 -7.02 -25.02
CA GLN A 453 16.84 -7.94 -24.81
C GLN A 453 18.08 -7.21 -24.31
N PHE A 454 18.58 -7.57 -23.12
CA PHE A 454 19.88 -7.13 -22.65
C PHE A 454 21.00 -7.86 -23.39
N LEU A 455 22.05 -7.13 -23.75
CA LEU A 455 23.18 -7.64 -24.53
C LEU A 455 24.43 -7.73 -23.67
N VAL A 456 25.05 -8.88 -23.68
CA VAL A 456 26.35 -9.11 -23.00
C VAL A 456 27.54 -8.87 -23.93
N SER A 457 27.35 -8.95 -25.25
CA SER A 457 28.41 -8.74 -26.24
C SER A 457 27.85 -8.45 -27.63
N ASP A 458 28.69 -7.94 -28.53
CA ASP A 458 28.35 -7.77 -29.95
C ASP A 458 28.08 -9.13 -30.63
N ALA A 459 28.75 -10.20 -30.21
CA ALA A 459 28.49 -11.56 -30.70
C ALA A 459 27.09 -12.02 -30.30
N HIS A 460 26.68 -11.75 -29.07
CA HIS A 460 25.31 -12.00 -28.60
C HIS A 460 24.28 -11.20 -29.42
N ALA A 461 24.52 -9.91 -29.67
CA ALA A 461 23.64 -9.08 -30.49
C ALA A 461 23.45 -9.67 -31.89
N ASN A 462 24.54 -10.06 -32.54
CA ASN A 462 24.47 -10.65 -33.88
C ASN A 462 23.75 -12.01 -33.88
N ALA A 463 23.94 -12.82 -32.85
CA ALA A 463 23.27 -14.12 -32.74
C ALA A 463 21.75 -13.95 -32.54
N VAL A 464 21.32 -12.98 -31.75
CA VAL A 464 19.90 -12.64 -31.51
C VAL A 464 19.23 -12.18 -32.81
N GLU A 465 19.89 -11.32 -33.58
CA GLU A 465 19.34 -10.79 -34.85
C GLU A 465 19.22 -11.86 -35.94
N GLN A 466 19.94 -12.96 -35.86
CA GLN A 466 19.88 -14.07 -36.84
C GLN A 466 18.78 -15.11 -36.51
N LEU A 467 18.07 -14.96 -35.39
CA LEU A 467 17.01 -15.91 -35.04
C LEU A 467 15.82 -15.81 -36.00
N PRO A 468 15.27 -16.94 -36.46
CA PRO A 468 14.25 -16.95 -37.53
C PRO A 468 12.92 -16.32 -37.12
N PHE A 469 12.66 -16.15 -35.84
CA PHE A 469 11.45 -15.53 -35.30
C PHE A 469 11.65 -14.03 -34.99
N VAL A 470 12.83 -13.46 -35.23
CA VAL A 470 13.11 -12.03 -35.10
C VAL A 470 12.85 -11.38 -36.46
N ALA A 471 11.79 -10.58 -36.57
CA ALA A 471 11.43 -9.89 -37.81
C ALA A 471 12.15 -8.55 -37.97
N GLU A 472 12.32 -7.82 -36.89
CA GLU A 472 12.95 -6.50 -36.86
C GLU A 472 13.79 -6.38 -35.58
N SER A 473 14.89 -5.66 -35.65
CA SER A 473 15.78 -5.35 -34.53
C SER A 473 16.11 -3.88 -34.52
N GLY A 474 16.09 -3.25 -33.36
CA GLY A 474 16.49 -1.86 -33.17
C GLY A 474 17.30 -1.67 -31.89
N LYS A 475 18.18 -0.69 -31.90
CA LYS A 475 19.06 -0.32 -30.79
C LYS A 475 18.35 0.61 -29.85
N THR A 476 18.34 0.30 -28.55
CA THR A 476 17.65 1.16 -27.57
C THR A 476 18.28 1.09 -26.18
N ASN A 477 18.20 2.19 -25.44
CA ASN A 477 18.33 2.25 -24.00
C ASN A 477 16.99 2.80 -23.46
N GLY A 478 16.24 1.94 -22.81
CA GLY A 478 14.88 2.21 -22.35
C GLY A 478 13.79 1.88 -23.38
N HIS A 479 12.57 1.83 -22.93
CA HIS A 479 11.38 1.57 -23.73
C HIS A 479 10.15 2.26 -23.10
N PRO A 480 9.01 2.39 -23.80
CA PRO A 480 7.77 2.87 -23.18
C PRO A 480 7.45 2.09 -21.89
N GLY A 481 7.24 2.79 -20.78
CA GLY A 481 7.05 2.22 -19.43
C GLY A 481 8.33 2.04 -18.61
N GLN A 482 9.52 2.07 -19.22
CA GLN A 482 10.80 2.01 -18.52
C GLN A 482 11.83 2.90 -19.20
N PRO A 483 11.97 4.16 -18.77
CA PRO A 483 12.96 5.06 -19.36
C PRO A 483 14.39 4.58 -19.09
N TYR A 484 15.31 4.99 -19.91
CA TYR A 484 16.74 4.77 -19.68
C TYR A 484 17.20 5.47 -18.40
N PHE A 485 16.74 6.72 -18.22
CA PHE A 485 16.93 7.48 -16.99
C PHE A 485 15.80 8.50 -16.81
N SER A 486 15.58 8.88 -15.55
CA SER A 486 14.73 10.02 -15.17
C SER A 486 15.57 10.98 -14.34
N MET A 487 15.42 12.28 -14.57
CA MET A 487 16.18 13.28 -13.84
C MET A 487 15.41 14.59 -13.69
N GLY A 488 15.64 15.24 -12.55
CA GLY A 488 15.28 16.64 -12.38
C GLY A 488 16.32 17.54 -13.05
N VAL A 489 15.88 18.47 -13.87
CA VAL A 489 16.73 19.42 -14.58
C VAL A 489 16.37 20.84 -14.17
N SER A 490 17.32 21.58 -13.64
CA SER A 490 17.13 23.02 -13.35
C SER A 490 17.27 23.83 -14.65
N LEU A 491 16.20 24.51 -15.03
CA LEU A 491 16.20 25.34 -16.21
C LEU A 491 16.94 26.66 -15.89
N LYS A 492 17.90 27.03 -16.73
CA LYS A 492 18.71 28.26 -16.56
C LYS A 492 17.79 29.47 -16.56
N GLY A 493 17.84 30.28 -15.51
CA GLY A 493 17.00 31.47 -15.35
C GLY A 493 15.61 31.24 -14.76
N SER A 494 15.28 30.02 -14.37
CA SER A 494 14.02 29.65 -13.69
C SER A 494 14.31 28.97 -12.36
N SER A 495 13.46 29.19 -11.36
CA SER A 495 13.47 28.41 -10.13
C SER A 495 12.77 27.04 -10.26
N LYS A 496 12.25 26.72 -11.45
CA LYS A 496 11.54 25.49 -11.75
C LYS A 496 12.54 24.37 -12.04
N VAL A 497 12.34 23.23 -11.42
CA VAL A 497 13.03 21.98 -11.76
C VAL A 497 12.08 21.16 -12.63
N ALA A 498 12.41 20.96 -13.90
CA ALA A 498 11.68 20.11 -14.81
C ALA A 498 12.05 18.63 -14.53
N SER A 499 11.08 17.78 -14.28
CA SER A 499 11.29 16.33 -14.17
C SER A 499 11.13 15.72 -15.56
N LEU A 500 12.22 15.18 -16.11
CA LEU A 500 12.25 14.63 -17.46
C LEU A 500 12.67 13.16 -17.40
N SER A 501 12.03 12.34 -18.23
CA SER A 501 12.40 10.96 -18.46
C SER A 501 12.79 10.76 -19.92
N ALA A 502 13.87 10.00 -20.15
CA ALA A 502 14.43 9.86 -21.49
C ALA A 502 14.53 8.40 -21.95
N ILE A 503 14.19 8.19 -23.22
CA ILE A 503 14.51 6.97 -23.98
C ILE A 503 15.55 7.37 -25.02
N GLN A 504 16.58 6.55 -25.22
CA GLN A 504 17.55 6.72 -26.29
C GLN A 504 17.44 5.53 -27.25
N CYS A 505 17.27 5.78 -28.52
CA CYS A 505 17.09 4.71 -29.50
C CYS A 505 17.67 5.09 -30.88
N ASP A 506 17.85 4.09 -31.72
CA ASP A 506 18.12 4.30 -33.14
C ASP A 506 16.82 4.54 -33.93
N PRO A 507 16.88 4.94 -35.20
CA PRO A 507 15.69 5.14 -36.01
C PRO A 507 14.82 3.89 -36.18
N ALA A 508 15.43 2.68 -36.20
CA ALA A 508 14.69 1.44 -36.33
C ALA A 508 13.83 1.15 -35.10
N ALA A 509 14.40 1.29 -33.90
CA ALA A 509 13.64 1.14 -32.63
C ALA A 509 12.56 2.22 -32.50
N PHE A 510 12.85 3.46 -32.89
CA PHE A 510 11.87 4.55 -32.87
C PHE A 510 10.64 4.22 -33.70
N GLU A 511 10.82 3.75 -34.94
CA GLU A 511 9.71 3.34 -35.81
C GLU A 511 8.96 2.08 -35.31
N MET A 512 9.66 1.16 -34.61
CA MET A 512 9.03 0.01 -33.99
C MET A 512 8.09 0.39 -32.85
N PHE A 513 8.43 1.44 -32.06
CA PHE A 513 7.57 1.94 -30.99
C PHE A 513 6.34 2.70 -31.48
N ARG A 514 6.31 3.16 -32.73
CA ARG A 514 5.14 3.82 -33.36
C ARG A 514 4.52 4.90 -32.48
N PHE A 515 5.35 5.80 -31.95
CA PHE A 515 4.84 6.94 -31.19
C PHE A 515 3.87 7.81 -32.02
N GLU A 516 2.83 8.35 -31.37
CA GLU A 516 1.92 9.28 -32.03
C GLU A 516 2.60 10.66 -32.20
N LYS A 517 3.02 10.97 -33.43
CA LYS A 517 3.64 12.24 -33.79
C LYS A 517 2.57 13.33 -33.91
N THR A 518 2.77 14.48 -33.27
CA THR A 518 1.94 15.69 -33.45
C THR A 518 2.55 16.63 -34.47
N GLU A 519 3.89 16.80 -34.45
CA GLU A 519 4.66 17.58 -35.43
C GLU A 519 5.96 16.84 -35.77
N ASP A 520 6.38 16.90 -37.03
CA ASP A 520 7.61 16.30 -37.55
C ASP A 520 8.38 17.34 -38.37
N PHE A 521 9.54 17.76 -37.86
CA PHE A 521 10.37 18.80 -38.50
C PHE A 521 11.31 18.24 -39.56
N GLN A 522 11.26 16.93 -39.83
CA GLN A 522 11.98 16.23 -40.90
C GLN A 522 13.49 16.57 -40.95
N LEU A 523 14.20 16.41 -39.85
CA LEU A 523 15.63 16.66 -39.77
C LEU A 523 16.41 15.81 -40.80
N PRO A 524 17.33 16.39 -41.57
CA PRO A 524 18.10 15.69 -42.62
C PRO A 524 18.95 14.53 -42.09
N SER A 525 19.36 14.60 -40.83
CA SER A 525 20.19 13.55 -40.18
C SER A 525 19.40 12.34 -39.67
N GLY A 526 18.09 12.43 -39.61
CA GLY A 526 17.25 11.43 -38.91
C GLY A 526 17.54 11.30 -37.41
N ALA A 527 18.41 12.16 -36.88
CA ALA A 527 18.80 12.20 -35.48
C ALA A 527 18.22 13.44 -34.83
N GLY A 528 17.73 13.35 -33.61
CA GLY A 528 17.16 14.48 -32.87
C GLY A 528 16.36 14.07 -31.65
N ALA A 529 15.88 15.07 -30.94
CA ALA A 529 15.03 14.87 -29.76
C ALA A 529 13.55 15.00 -30.16
N TRP A 530 12.77 14.01 -29.85
CA TRP A 530 11.32 14.02 -29.92
C TRP A 530 10.75 14.30 -28.52
N ILE A 531 9.92 15.31 -28.38
CA ILE A 531 9.50 15.87 -27.11
C ILE A 531 8.00 15.68 -26.93
N SER A 532 7.57 15.08 -25.83
CA SER A 532 6.14 14.91 -25.50
C SER A 532 5.48 16.24 -25.12
N GLU A 533 4.15 16.35 -25.25
CA GLU A 533 3.39 17.53 -24.87
C GLU A 533 3.61 17.93 -23.41
N SER A 534 3.73 16.97 -22.50
CA SER A 534 4.05 17.21 -21.09
C SER A 534 5.47 17.73 -20.91
N ALA A 535 6.44 17.21 -21.68
CA ALA A 535 7.81 17.69 -21.62
C ALA A 535 7.96 19.12 -22.20
N ILE A 536 7.17 19.47 -23.23
CA ILE A 536 7.10 20.85 -23.74
C ILE A 536 6.67 21.81 -22.61
N ARG A 537 5.60 21.44 -21.88
CA ARG A 537 5.10 22.23 -20.74
C ARG A 537 6.10 22.31 -19.59
N GLU A 538 6.80 21.20 -19.29
CA GLU A 538 7.79 21.15 -18.23
C GLU A 538 9.04 21.98 -18.55
N MET A 539 9.51 21.94 -19.79
CA MET A 539 10.68 22.68 -20.25
C MET A 539 10.38 24.13 -20.66
N ASP A 540 9.10 24.55 -20.64
CA ASP A 540 8.64 25.86 -21.08
C ASP A 540 9.07 26.20 -22.52
N ILE A 541 8.97 25.19 -23.42
CA ILE A 541 9.32 25.36 -24.84
C ILE A 541 8.17 26.04 -25.57
N ASP A 542 8.50 27.11 -26.34
CA ASP A 542 7.55 27.70 -27.27
C ASP A 542 7.40 26.82 -28.53
N PRO A 543 6.24 26.23 -28.78
CA PRO A 543 6.05 25.38 -29.97
C PRO A 543 6.28 26.12 -31.30
N ALA A 544 6.06 27.42 -31.34
CA ALA A 544 6.26 28.22 -32.57
C ALA A 544 7.75 28.44 -32.89
N HIS A 545 8.60 28.42 -31.86
CA HIS A 545 10.06 28.58 -31.98
C HIS A 545 10.76 27.54 -31.09
N PRO A 546 10.74 26.25 -31.48
CA PRO A 546 11.18 25.16 -30.61
C PRO A 546 12.70 25.17 -30.42
N VAL A 547 13.14 25.50 -29.21
CA VAL A 547 14.56 25.51 -28.82
C VAL A 547 14.70 24.77 -27.49
N ILE A 548 15.67 23.88 -27.41
CA ILE A 548 16.00 23.18 -26.15
C ILE A 548 16.60 24.20 -25.16
N PRO A 549 16.02 24.33 -23.94
CA PRO A 549 16.57 25.26 -22.95
C PRO A 549 18.01 24.88 -22.56
N GLU A 550 18.84 25.92 -22.26
CA GLU A 550 20.17 25.66 -21.72
C GLU A 550 20.12 25.00 -20.33
N GLY A 551 21.07 24.11 -20.07
CA GLY A 551 21.18 23.40 -18.80
C GLY A 551 20.78 21.91 -18.87
N ILE A 552 20.16 21.49 -19.97
CA ILE A 552 19.77 20.09 -20.18
C ILE A 552 20.93 19.34 -20.86
N GLY A 553 21.89 18.86 -20.07
CA GLY A 553 23.16 18.32 -20.56
C GLY A 553 23.01 17.19 -21.59
N PHE A 554 22.06 16.26 -21.39
CA PHE A 554 21.86 15.14 -22.32
C PHE A 554 21.19 15.53 -23.65
N LEU A 555 20.56 16.70 -23.71
CA LEU A 555 19.97 17.28 -24.94
C LEU A 555 20.81 18.39 -25.58
N SER A 556 21.91 18.82 -24.96
CA SER A 556 22.69 19.99 -25.36
C SER A 556 23.26 19.93 -26.78
N ARG A 557 23.30 18.73 -27.37
CA ARG A 557 23.79 18.51 -28.75
C ARG A 557 22.68 18.01 -29.68
N SER A 558 21.44 18.01 -29.24
CA SER A 558 20.31 17.50 -30.02
C SER A 558 19.47 18.65 -30.55
N GLU A 559 19.04 18.55 -31.80
CA GLU A 559 18.02 19.43 -32.37
C GLU A 559 16.64 18.81 -32.09
N ILE A 560 15.58 19.61 -31.99
CA ILE A 560 14.22 19.10 -31.85
C ILE A 560 13.76 18.54 -33.20
N ALA A 561 13.53 17.23 -33.26
CA ALA A 561 13.09 16.52 -34.45
C ALA A 561 11.58 16.62 -34.66
N GLY A 562 10.83 16.83 -33.58
CA GLY A 562 9.39 16.95 -33.62
C GLY A 562 8.74 16.78 -32.25
N PHE A 563 7.42 16.80 -32.25
CA PHE A 563 6.62 16.65 -31.04
C PHE A 563 5.81 15.36 -31.08
N LEU A 564 5.64 14.79 -29.88
CA LEU A 564 4.86 13.56 -29.65
C LEU A 564 3.67 13.89 -28.76
N LYS A 565 2.57 13.15 -28.91
CA LYS A 565 1.58 13.07 -27.87
C LYS A 565 2.19 12.46 -26.61
N ASP A 566 1.58 12.75 -25.47
CA ASP A 566 2.02 12.14 -24.22
C ASP A 566 1.91 10.61 -24.33
N PHE A 567 2.96 9.92 -23.87
CA PHE A 567 3.06 8.48 -23.86
C PHE A 567 3.51 8.00 -22.47
N ALA A 568 3.19 6.76 -22.14
CA ALA A 568 3.61 6.15 -20.89
C ALA A 568 5.13 5.92 -20.90
N ILE A 569 5.89 6.87 -20.37
CA ILE A 569 7.35 6.74 -20.28
C ILE A 569 7.78 6.01 -19.00
N THR A 570 6.99 6.12 -17.93
CA THR A 570 7.16 5.38 -16.68
C THR A 570 6.00 4.42 -16.48
N ASP A 571 6.17 3.43 -15.59
CA ASP A 571 5.07 2.56 -15.25
C ASP A 571 3.93 3.35 -14.57
N ALA A 572 2.68 2.90 -14.74
CA ALA A 572 1.50 3.60 -14.24
C ALA A 572 1.36 3.55 -12.70
N ALA A 573 2.16 2.73 -12.02
CA ALA A 573 2.14 2.56 -10.57
C ALA A 573 2.88 3.69 -9.85
N HIS A 574 3.75 4.43 -10.53
CA HIS A 574 4.47 5.55 -9.93
C HIS A 574 3.54 6.75 -9.74
N VAL A 575 3.08 6.93 -8.51
CA VAL A 575 2.36 8.12 -8.07
C VAL A 575 3.31 9.32 -8.17
N GLY A 576 2.94 10.34 -8.95
CA GLY A 576 3.75 11.56 -9.12
C GLY A 576 4.73 11.53 -10.29
N ALA A 577 4.89 10.44 -11.03
CA ALA A 577 5.69 10.43 -12.26
C ALA A 577 5.00 11.30 -13.33
N GLN A 578 5.66 12.37 -13.73
CA GLN A 578 5.20 13.18 -14.84
C GLN A 578 5.55 12.46 -16.14
N ASP A 579 4.61 12.44 -17.10
CA ASP A 579 4.82 11.85 -18.43
C ASP A 579 5.65 12.79 -19.35
N ALA A 580 6.53 13.59 -18.74
CA ALA A 580 7.41 14.46 -19.48
C ALA A 580 8.53 13.65 -20.16
N GLY A 581 8.14 13.00 -21.24
CA GLY A 581 8.97 12.07 -21.99
C GLY A 581 9.74 12.73 -23.11
N VAL A 582 11.02 12.37 -23.23
CA VAL A 582 11.88 12.74 -24.34
C VAL A 582 12.44 11.47 -24.98
N VAL A 583 12.32 11.36 -26.30
CA VAL A 583 12.94 10.27 -27.07
C VAL A 583 14.08 10.84 -27.90
N VAL A 584 15.32 10.47 -27.57
CA VAL A 584 16.52 10.89 -28.31
C VAL A 584 16.83 9.83 -29.36
N VAL A 585 16.65 10.19 -30.61
CA VAL A 585 16.96 9.31 -31.75
C VAL A 585 18.39 9.60 -32.22
N ASN A 586 19.24 8.58 -32.18
CA ASN A 586 20.63 8.68 -32.63
C ASN A 586 21.08 7.37 -33.34
N PRO A 587 21.41 7.41 -34.64
CA PRO A 587 21.86 6.22 -35.38
C PRO A 587 23.12 5.57 -34.82
N ASN A 588 23.96 6.35 -34.13
CA ASN A 588 25.26 5.92 -33.60
C ASN A 588 25.20 5.57 -32.11
N ILE A 589 24.03 5.26 -31.57
CA ILE A 589 23.90 4.86 -30.18
C ILE A 589 24.68 3.55 -29.91
N ASN A 590 25.38 3.50 -28.78
CA ASN A 590 26.00 2.26 -28.29
C ASN A 590 25.15 1.70 -27.16
N PRO A 591 24.20 0.83 -27.46
CA PRO A 591 23.19 0.38 -26.51
C PRO A 591 23.65 -0.85 -25.76
N HIS A 592 23.15 -0.95 -24.52
CA HIS A 592 23.16 -2.20 -23.76
C HIS A 592 21.97 -3.12 -24.11
N TYR A 593 21.05 -2.67 -24.96
CA TYR A 593 19.80 -3.38 -25.25
C TYR A 593 19.43 -3.35 -26.74
N ARG A 594 18.64 -4.37 -27.11
CA ARG A 594 17.88 -4.43 -28.36
C ARG A 594 16.40 -4.51 -28.09
N VAL A 595 15.61 -3.82 -28.89
CA VAL A 595 14.20 -4.14 -29.03
C VAL A 595 14.04 -5.00 -30.26
N LEU A 596 13.31 -6.10 -30.13
CA LEU A 596 13.11 -7.12 -31.14
C LEU A 596 11.63 -7.26 -31.42
N ARG A 597 11.23 -7.27 -32.69
CA ARG A 597 9.86 -7.67 -33.05
C ARG A 597 9.80 -9.16 -33.26
N ILE A 598 9.07 -9.84 -32.40
CA ILE A 598 8.97 -11.30 -32.41
C ILE A 598 7.74 -11.72 -33.23
N ILE A 599 7.90 -12.72 -34.09
CA ILE A 599 6.84 -13.39 -34.84
C ILE A 599 6.75 -14.86 -34.40
N GLY A 600 5.51 -15.37 -34.28
CA GLY A 600 5.26 -16.75 -33.87
C GLY A 600 4.97 -16.91 -32.39
N ASP A 601 5.36 -18.05 -31.81
CA ASP A 601 5.05 -18.37 -30.41
C ASP A 601 6.00 -17.63 -29.45
N HIS A 602 5.43 -16.80 -28.57
CA HIS A 602 6.16 -15.98 -27.60
C HIS A 602 6.93 -16.82 -26.59
N LYS A 603 6.36 -17.95 -26.13
CA LYS A 603 7.01 -18.80 -25.13
C LYS A 603 8.24 -19.52 -25.68
N GLU A 604 8.15 -19.98 -26.92
CA GLU A 604 9.30 -20.61 -27.60
C GLU A 604 10.39 -19.58 -27.89
N ALA A 605 10.01 -18.39 -28.35
CA ALA A 605 10.95 -17.29 -28.58
C ALA A 605 11.66 -16.86 -27.29
N GLU A 606 10.92 -16.66 -26.20
CA GLU A 606 11.47 -16.27 -24.90
C GLU A 606 12.43 -17.33 -24.37
N LYS A 607 12.07 -18.62 -24.47
CA LYS A 607 12.95 -19.72 -24.05
C LYS A 607 14.24 -19.75 -24.85
N ALA A 608 14.18 -19.54 -26.17
CA ALA A 608 15.35 -19.50 -27.02
C ALA A 608 16.25 -18.28 -26.71
N LEU A 609 15.67 -17.10 -26.51
CA LEU A 609 16.40 -15.88 -26.16
C LEU A 609 17.07 -15.99 -24.79
N LYS A 610 16.40 -16.56 -23.80
CA LYS A 610 16.96 -16.83 -22.47
C LYS A 610 18.12 -17.84 -22.54
N ALA A 611 17.97 -18.92 -23.33
CA ALA A 611 19.04 -19.90 -23.52
C ALA A 611 20.26 -19.27 -24.20
N LEU A 612 20.03 -18.41 -25.20
CA LEU A 612 21.10 -17.71 -25.89
C LEU A 612 21.82 -16.72 -24.95
N TYR A 613 21.06 -15.98 -24.15
CA TYR A 613 21.61 -15.11 -23.12
C TYR A 613 22.50 -15.88 -22.15
N THR A 614 22.01 -16.99 -21.62
CA THR A 614 22.77 -17.84 -20.69
C THR A 614 24.06 -18.35 -21.33
N HIS A 615 24.06 -18.74 -22.61
CA HIS A 615 25.22 -19.18 -23.33
C HIS A 615 26.30 -18.08 -23.39
N PHE A 616 25.95 -16.88 -23.78
CA PHE A 616 26.87 -15.76 -23.90
C PHE A 616 27.29 -15.14 -22.57
N SER A 617 26.44 -15.20 -21.54
CA SER A 617 26.78 -14.71 -20.21
C SER A 617 27.80 -15.57 -19.49
N LEU A 618 27.77 -16.87 -19.74
CA LEU A 618 28.80 -17.81 -19.23
C LEU A 618 30.20 -17.62 -19.87
N GLU A 619 30.24 -17.08 -21.10
CA GLU A 619 31.47 -16.76 -21.80
C GLU A 619 32.12 -15.43 -21.37
N GLN A 620 31.34 -14.55 -20.78
CA GLN A 620 31.77 -13.23 -20.30
C GLN A 620 31.59 -13.12 -18.79
N ASP A 621 32.68 -13.16 -18.06
CA ASP A 621 32.73 -12.95 -16.62
C ASP A 621 32.02 -11.64 -16.19
N GLY A 622 31.10 -11.72 -15.26
CA GLY A 622 30.43 -10.56 -14.60
C GLY A 622 29.00 -10.28 -15.01
N TYR A 623 28.39 -11.06 -15.91
CA TYR A 623 26.97 -10.88 -16.31
C TYR A 623 26.08 -12.06 -15.92
N GLU A 624 26.53 -12.93 -15.03
CA GLU A 624 25.73 -14.01 -14.49
C GLU A 624 24.58 -13.42 -13.65
N GLY A 625 23.35 -13.69 -14.05
CA GLY A 625 22.16 -13.40 -13.24
C GLY A 625 21.28 -12.20 -13.62
N ILE A 626 21.37 -11.65 -14.85
CA ILE A 626 20.48 -10.57 -15.29
C ILE A 626 19.43 -10.98 -16.36
N PRO A 627 18.79 -12.15 -16.30
CA PRO A 627 17.70 -12.51 -17.22
C PRO A 627 16.47 -11.60 -17.05
N GLU A 628 16.31 -11.00 -15.86
CA GLU A 628 15.15 -10.16 -15.52
C GLU A 628 15.11 -8.82 -16.27
N LEU A 629 16.26 -8.36 -16.79
CA LEU A 629 16.33 -7.16 -17.63
C LEU A 629 15.74 -7.39 -19.02
N SER A 630 15.60 -8.66 -19.44
CA SER A 630 15.04 -9.04 -20.74
C SER A 630 13.61 -9.57 -20.58
N GLY A 631 12.78 -9.40 -21.60
CA GLY A 631 11.38 -9.87 -21.59
C GLY A 631 10.49 -9.14 -22.58
N PHE A 632 9.29 -9.64 -22.78
CA PHE A 632 8.28 -8.90 -23.53
C PHE A 632 7.91 -7.61 -22.81
N ILE A 633 7.91 -6.49 -23.54
CA ILE A 633 7.63 -5.17 -22.94
C ILE A 633 6.24 -5.15 -22.32
N GLN A 634 5.27 -5.77 -22.97
CA GLN A 634 3.90 -5.88 -22.45
C GLN A 634 3.86 -6.62 -21.10
N ASP A 635 4.53 -7.77 -21.00
CA ASP A 635 4.57 -8.54 -19.74
C ASP A 635 5.26 -7.77 -18.60
N LYS A 636 6.30 -7.01 -18.93
CA LYS A 636 6.98 -6.14 -17.96
C LYS A 636 6.10 -5.00 -17.47
N LEU A 637 5.33 -4.38 -18.37
CA LEU A 637 4.37 -3.35 -18.02
C LEU A 637 3.25 -3.91 -17.13
N GLU A 638 2.75 -5.11 -17.45
CA GLU A 638 1.75 -5.79 -16.62
C GLU A 638 2.31 -6.17 -15.24
N ALA A 639 3.56 -6.65 -15.18
CA ALA A 639 4.23 -6.96 -13.93
C ALA A 639 4.47 -5.72 -13.06
N GLY A 640 4.83 -4.59 -13.66
CA GLY A 640 4.95 -3.31 -12.96
C GLY A 640 3.63 -2.84 -12.33
N LEU A 641 2.49 -3.27 -12.89
CA LEU A 641 1.15 -2.98 -12.35
C LEU A 641 0.70 -4.01 -11.29
N ASP A 642 1.38 -5.15 -11.18
CA ASP A 642 0.96 -6.22 -10.25
C ASP A 642 1.01 -5.78 -8.79
N GLU A 643 1.99 -4.99 -8.40
CA GLU A 643 2.07 -4.43 -7.04
C GLU A 643 0.84 -3.55 -6.74
N ALA A 644 0.55 -2.61 -7.61
CA ALA A 644 -0.61 -1.73 -7.47
C ALA A 644 -1.93 -2.52 -7.51
N ARG A 645 -2.04 -3.53 -8.39
CA ARG A 645 -3.19 -4.45 -8.48
C ARG A 645 -3.37 -5.25 -7.19
N ASN A 646 -2.30 -5.64 -6.56
CA ASN A 646 -2.31 -6.42 -5.34
C ASN A 646 -2.73 -5.58 -4.12
N TYR A 647 -2.23 -4.35 -4.01
CA TYR A 647 -2.70 -3.39 -3.01
C TYR A 647 -4.20 -3.11 -3.19
N MET A 648 -4.68 -3.00 -4.42
CA MET A 648 -6.08 -2.77 -4.69
C MET A 648 -6.94 -3.97 -4.28
N ARG A 649 -6.54 -5.21 -4.64
CA ARG A 649 -7.27 -6.42 -4.22
C ARG A 649 -7.37 -6.55 -2.71
N LEU A 650 -6.32 -6.17 -1.98
CA LEU A 650 -6.34 -6.12 -0.53
C LEU A 650 -7.37 -5.10 -0.03
N MET A 651 -7.38 -3.92 -0.62
CA MET A 651 -8.35 -2.88 -0.32
C MET A 651 -9.79 -3.28 -0.61
N GLU A 652 -10.04 -3.87 -1.78
CA GLU A 652 -11.36 -4.38 -2.18
C GLU A 652 -11.88 -5.43 -1.19
N LEU A 653 -11.01 -6.36 -0.77
CA LEU A 653 -11.36 -7.36 0.22
C LEU A 653 -11.80 -6.70 1.55
N PHE A 654 -11.03 -5.77 2.07
CA PHE A 654 -11.35 -5.12 3.34
C PHE A 654 -12.56 -4.19 3.24
N MET A 655 -12.72 -3.47 2.13
CA MET A 655 -13.93 -2.66 1.89
C MET A 655 -15.16 -3.53 1.69
N GLY A 656 -15.05 -4.65 0.96
CA GLY A 656 -16.13 -5.63 0.81
C GLY A 656 -16.61 -6.16 2.16
N LEU A 657 -15.68 -6.44 3.08
CA LEU A 657 -16.00 -6.83 4.44
C LEU A 657 -16.66 -5.71 5.25
N ALA A 658 -16.18 -4.48 5.11
CA ALA A 658 -16.78 -3.32 5.77
C ALA A 658 -18.22 -3.09 5.29
N ILE A 659 -18.48 -3.24 4.00
CA ILE A 659 -19.81 -3.17 3.40
C ILE A 659 -20.66 -4.33 3.94
N LEU A 660 -20.14 -5.55 3.99
CA LEU A 660 -20.87 -6.72 4.50
C LEU A 660 -21.29 -6.53 5.98
N VAL A 661 -20.39 -6.06 6.82
CA VAL A 661 -20.68 -5.74 8.24
C VAL A 661 -21.74 -4.65 8.35
N SER A 662 -21.64 -3.61 7.52
CA SER A 662 -22.63 -2.53 7.48
C SER A 662 -24.00 -3.03 7.03
N LEU A 663 -24.06 -3.91 6.04
CA LEU A 663 -25.30 -4.55 5.57
C LEU A 663 -25.92 -5.46 6.62
N LEU A 664 -25.12 -6.24 7.35
CA LEU A 664 -25.63 -7.04 8.49
C LEU A 664 -26.26 -6.15 9.55
N GLY A 665 -25.67 -5.00 9.83
CA GLY A 665 -26.25 -4.01 10.72
C GLY A 665 -27.58 -3.42 10.22
N LEU A 666 -27.65 -3.08 8.93
CA LEU A 666 -28.89 -2.61 8.30
C LEU A 666 -30.00 -3.67 8.34
N LEU A 667 -29.67 -4.95 8.08
CA LEU A 667 -30.60 -6.07 8.20
C LEU A 667 -31.14 -6.23 9.63
N ALA A 668 -30.26 -6.17 10.62
CA ALA A 668 -30.63 -6.24 12.03
C ALA A 668 -31.56 -5.12 12.43
N MET A 669 -31.26 -3.87 11.96
CA MET A 669 -32.10 -2.70 12.23
C MET A 669 -33.44 -2.74 11.52
N SER A 670 -33.48 -3.19 10.27
CA SER A 670 -34.74 -3.34 9.55
C SER A 670 -35.65 -4.38 10.25
N ALA A 671 -35.09 -5.49 10.73
CA ALA A 671 -35.80 -6.48 11.50
C ALA A 671 -36.35 -5.91 12.82
N PHE A 672 -35.54 -5.12 13.53
CA PHE A 672 -35.93 -4.48 14.75
C PHE A 672 -37.06 -3.43 14.48
N PHE A 673 -36.89 -2.58 13.48
CA PHE A 673 -37.89 -1.58 13.07
C PHE A 673 -39.23 -2.23 12.72
N ALA A 674 -39.21 -3.31 11.94
CA ALA A 674 -40.43 -4.07 11.62
C ALA A 674 -41.08 -4.71 12.86
N SER A 675 -40.25 -5.29 13.75
CA SER A 675 -40.72 -5.88 15.03
C SER A 675 -41.39 -4.84 15.94
N GLU A 676 -40.87 -3.61 16.00
CA GLU A 676 -41.43 -2.53 16.80
C GLU A 676 -42.81 -2.04 16.26
N GLN A 677 -43.04 -2.17 14.96
CA GLN A 677 -44.26 -1.81 14.32
C GLN A 677 -45.35 -2.91 14.35
N THR A 678 -44.97 -4.17 14.67
CA THR A 678 -45.90 -5.33 14.59
C THR A 678 -47.18 -5.12 15.36
N ARG A 679 -47.13 -4.57 16.59
CA ARG A 679 -48.32 -4.29 17.40
C ARG A 679 -49.18 -3.21 16.76
N ALA A 680 -48.60 -2.13 16.27
CA ALA A 680 -49.33 -1.05 15.59
C ALA A 680 -49.99 -1.53 14.28
N ILE A 681 -49.28 -2.42 13.56
CA ILE A 681 -49.81 -3.08 12.36
C ILE A 681 -50.99 -4.00 12.75
N ALA A 682 -50.85 -4.80 13.81
CA ALA A 682 -51.91 -5.67 14.29
C ALA A 682 -53.21 -4.87 14.66
N VAL A 683 -53.07 -3.77 15.41
CA VAL A 683 -54.17 -2.88 15.74
C VAL A 683 -54.84 -2.33 14.48
N ARG A 684 -54.08 -1.77 13.55
CA ARG A 684 -54.63 -1.21 12.31
C ARG A 684 -55.29 -2.26 11.42
N LYS A 685 -54.78 -3.51 11.41
CA LYS A 685 -55.40 -4.63 10.68
C LYS A 685 -56.79 -4.98 11.27
N VAL A 686 -56.95 -4.94 12.60
CA VAL A 686 -58.27 -5.13 13.25
C VAL A 686 -59.25 -4.03 12.83
N PHE A 687 -58.77 -2.79 12.57
CA PHE A 687 -59.56 -1.69 12.06
C PHE A 687 -59.67 -1.65 10.52
N GLY A 688 -59.38 -2.73 9.81
CA GLY A 688 -59.56 -2.85 8.36
C GLY A 688 -58.33 -2.52 7.50
N GLY A 689 -57.17 -2.33 8.10
CA GLY A 689 -55.92 -2.10 7.35
C GLY A 689 -55.52 -3.31 6.51
N THR A 690 -55.20 -3.08 5.23
CA THR A 690 -54.69 -4.15 4.32
C THR A 690 -53.23 -4.42 4.54
N VAL A 691 -52.77 -5.69 4.29
CA VAL A 691 -51.39 -6.10 4.40
C VAL A 691 -50.52 -5.23 3.48
N GLY A 692 -50.93 -4.99 2.23
CA GLY A 692 -50.20 -4.16 1.27
C GLY A 692 -50.00 -2.71 1.73
N GLY A 693 -51.05 -2.10 2.30
CA GLY A 693 -51.00 -0.73 2.82
C GLY A 693 -50.05 -0.58 4.01
N GLU A 694 -50.02 -1.56 4.92
CA GLU A 694 -49.09 -1.56 6.06
C GLU A 694 -47.64 -1.81 5.63
N VAL A 695 -47.40 -2.67 4.64
CA VAL A 695 -46.07 -2.88 4.06
C VAL A 695 -45.57 -1.62 3.40
N MET A 696 -46.41 -0.97 2.55
CA MET A 696 -46.01 0.27 1.85
C MET A 696 -45.67 1.41 2.83
N ARG A 697 -46.47 1.53 3.93
CA ARG A 697 -46.20 2.53 4.99
C ARG A 697 -44.90 2.26 5.74
N GLY A 698 -44.64 0.98 6.08
CA GLY A 698 -43.40 0.56 6.76
C GLY A 698 -42.16 0.78 5.89
N VAL A 699 -42.20 0.31 4.64
CA VAL A 699 -41.16 0.51 3.65
C VAL A 699 -40.91 1.98 3.39
N GLY A 700 -41.96 2.78 3.11
CA GLY A 700 -41.82 4.21 2.85
C GLY A 700 -41.16 4.98 4.00
N SER A 701 -41.55 4.67 5.24
CA SER A 701 -40.97 5.33 6.43
C SER A 701 -39.47 5.01 6.61
N TYR A 702 -39.06 3.78 6.28
CA TYR A 702 -37.63 3.38 6.34
C TYR A 702 -36.84 3.98 5.18
N MET A 703 -37.35 3.89 3.97
CA MET A 703 -36.69 4.42 2.76
C MET A 703 -36.48 5.93 2.83
N LEU A 704 -37.39 6.69 3.50
CA LEU A 704 -37.15 8.10 3.77
C LEU A 704 -35.90 8.33 4.62
N LEU A 705 -35.64 7.49 5.64
CA LEU A 705 -34.44 7.60 6.47
C LEU A 705 -33.19 7.29 5.67
N VAL A 706 -33.25 6.26 4.79
CA VAL A 706 -32.14 5.91 3.90
C VAL A 706 -31.89 7.03 2.87
N ALA A 707 -32.95 7.66 2.34
CA ALA A 707 -32.80 8.81 1.44
C ALA A 707 -32.09 9.99 2.13
N ILE A 708 -32.48 10.30 3.38
CA ILE A 708 -31.78 11.32 4.19
C ILE A 708 -30.31 10.95 4.37
N ALA A 709 -30.03 9.68 4.66
CA ALA A 709 -28.67 9.18 4.80
C ALA A 709 -27.84 9.37 3.50
N CYS A 710 -28.43 9.10 2.33
CA CYS A 710 -27.78 9.31 1.04
C CYS A 710 -27.41 10.78 0.80
N VAL A 711 -28.35 11.70 1.13
CA VAL A 711 -28.13 13.15 0.99
C VAL A 711 -26.96 13.63 1.87
N LEU A 712 -26.79 13.05 3.06
CA LEU A 712 -25.70 13.39 3.96
C LEU A 712 -24.36 12.70 3.57
N ALA A 713 -24.43 11.47 3.06
CA ALA A 713 -23.25 10.67 2.75
C ALA A 713 -22.54 11.11 1.46
N VAL A 714 -23.31 11.44 0.41
CA VAL A 714 -22.75 11.74 -0.92
C VAL A 714 -21.77 12.92 -0.89
N PRO A 715 -22.05 14.08 -0.26
CA PRO A 715 -21.08 15.18 -0.18
C PRO A 715 -19.78 14.79 0.49
N VAL A 716 -19.87 13.99 1.57
CA VAL A 716 -18.68 13.51 2.29
C VAL A 716 -17.89 12.51 1.43
N ALA A 717 -18.59 11.61 0.74
CA ALA A 717 -17.96 10.65 -0.17
C ALA A 717 -17.27 11.35 -1.35
N VAL A 718 -17.89 12.38 -1.93
CA VAL A 718 -17.31 13.21 -3.01
C VAL A 718 -16.05 13.91 -2.53
N TRP A 719 -16.10 14.52 -1.34
CA TRP A 719 -14.95 15.21 -0.76
C TRP A 719 -13.77 14.24 -0.49
N LEU A 720 -14.07 13.08 0.13
CA LEU A 720 -13.05 12.06 0.44
C LEU A 720 -12.42 11.49 -0.84
N SER A 721 -13.26 11.18 -1.83
CA SER A 721 -12.80 10.67 -3.13
C SER A 721 -11.96 11.70 -3.88
N GLY A 722 -12.35 12.99 -3.85
CA GLY A 722 -11.58 14.08 -4.44
C GLY A 722 -10.18 14.20 -3.83
N ARG A 723 -10.11 14.17 -2.49
CA ARG A 723 -8.81 14.19 -1.78
C ARG A 723 -7.93 12.99 -2.10
N TYR A 724 -8.53 11.81 -2.23
CA TYR A 724 -7.80 10.62 -2.63
C TYR A 724 -7.26 10.74 -4.05
N LEU A 725 -8.08 11.21 -4.99
CA LEU A 725 -7.70 11.34 -6.40
C LEU A 725 -6.65 12.44 -6.65
N GLU A 726 -6.50 13.42 -5.75
CA GLU A 726 -5.43 14.43 -5.81
C GLU A 726 -4.02 13.81 -5.79
N GLY A 727 -3.87 12.61 -5.20
CA GLY A 727 -2.62 11.87 -5.16
C GLY A 727 -2.21 11.20 -6.48
N PHE A 728 -3.06 11.23 -7.51
CA PHE A 728 -2.80 10.58 -8.80
C PHE A 728 -2.67 11.61 -9.90
N ASN A 729 -1.62 11.51 -10.72
CA ASN A 729 -1.46 12.34 -11.91
C ASN A 729 -2.45 11.91 -13.02
N TYR A 730 -2.57 10.60 -13.24
CA TYR A 730 -3.54 10.03 -14.19
C TYR A 730 -4.82 9.63 -13.45
N ARG A 731 -5.73 10.60 -13.28
CA ARG A 731 -6.95 10.45 -12.52
C ARG A 731 -8.19 10.42 -13.38
N ILE A 732 -9.21 9.67 -12.91
CA ILE A 732 -10.53 9.66 -13.55
C ILE A 732 -11.16 11.06 -13.54
N SER A 733 -11.83 11.40 -14.61
CA SER A 733 -12.66 12.62 -14.76
C SER A 733 -14.11 12.22 -14.92
N GLY A 734 -15.04 13.09 -14.47
CA GLY A 734 -16.48 12.84 -14.67
C GLY A 734 -17.07 11.66 -13.87
N TYR A 735 -16.48 11.27 -12.76
CA TYR A 735 -16.88 10.12 -11.93
C TYR A 735 -18.14 10.33 -11.08
N GLY A 736 -18.89 11.43 -11.26
CA GLY A 736 -20.12 11.73 -10.51
C GLY A 736 -21.20 10.66 -10.59
N TRP A 737 -21.29 9.93 -11.70
CA TRP A 737 -22.24 8.82 -11.89
C TRP A 737 -22.02 7.66 -10.92
N ILE A 738 -20.80 7.47 -10.41
CA ILE A 738 -20.45 6.41 -9.46
C ILE A 738 -21.25 6.57 -8.17
N PHE A 739 -21.39 7.81 -7.70
CA PHE A 739 -22.20 8.08 -6.50
C PHE A 739 -23.69 7.79 -6.73
N ALA A 740 -24.19 8.03 -7.94
CA ALA A 740 -25.57 7.68 -8.28
C ALA A 740 -25.77 6.14 -8.28
N VAL A 741 -24.81 5.38 -8.79
CA VAL A 741 -24.81 3.91 -8.73
C VAL A 741 -24.76 3.43 -7.28
N ALA A 742 -23.86 3.96 -6.46
CA ALA A 742 -23.74 3.60 -5.05
C ALA A 742 -25.03 3.84 -4.28
N VAL A 743 -25.66 5.00 -4.50
CA VAL A 743 -26.98 5.35 -3.92
C VAL A 743 -28.05 4.38 -4.41
N ALA A 744 -28.13 4.09 -5.71
CA ALA A 744 -29.10 3.15 -6.26
C ALA A 744 -28.96 1.75 -5.65
N VAL A 745 -27.74 1.22 -5.57
CA VAL A 745 -27.44 -0.09 -4.96
C VAL A 745 -27.86 -0.09 -3.47
N ALA A 746 -27.48 0.94 -2.70
CA ALA A 746 -27.83 1.04 -1.30
C ALA A 746 -29.36 1.12 -1.10
N LEU A 747 -30.08 1.87 -1.93
CA LEU A 747 -31.53 1.94 -1.91
C LEU A 747 -32.19 0.60 -2.22
N VAL A 748 -31.71 -0.13 -3.24
CA VAL A 748 -32.24 -1.45 -3.63
C VAL A 748 -32.03 -2.46 -2.49
N ILE A 749 -30.82 -2.54 -1.93
CA ILE A 749 -30.51 -3.47 -0.83
C ILE A 749 -31.38 -3.14 0.40
N SER A 750 -31.47 -1.87 0.77
CA SER A 750 -32.30 -1.42 1.89
C SER A 750 -33.78 -1.70 1.67
N PHE A 751 -34.27 -1.49 0.45
CA PHE A 751 -35.65 -1.79 0.07
C PHE A 751 -35.96 -3.28 0.21
N LEU A 752 -35.11 -4.15 -0.33
CA LEU A 752 -35.31 -5.61 -0.27
C LEU A 752 -35.26 -6.10 1.18
N ALA A 753 -34.31 -5.59 1.98
CA ALA A 753 -34.18 -5.93 3.39
C ALA A 753 -35.42 -5.57 4.19
N VAL A 754 -35.93 -4.35 4.02
CA VAL A 754 -37.12 -3.87 4.76
C VAL A 754 -38.40 -4.49 4.24
N LEU A 755 -38.52 -4.67 2.93
CA LEU A 755 -39.66 -5.36 2.31
C LEU A 755 -39.86 -6.77 2.91
N TRP A 756 -38.78 -7.54 2.96
CA TRP A 756 -38.80 -8.88 3.55
C TRP A 756 -39.28 -8.86 5.01
N GLN A 757 -38.71 -7.98 5.82
CA GLN A 757 -39.02 -7.90 7.26
C GLN A 757 -40.46 -7.36 7.54
N THR A 758 -40.88 -6.32 6.80
CA THR A 758 -42.24 -5.77 6.93
C THR A 758 -43.30 -6.72 6.41
N LEU A 759 -43.06 -7.47 5.34
CA LEU A 759 -43.96 -8.53 4.89
C LEU A 759 -44.13 -9.61 5.96
N LYS A 760 -43.03 -10.03 6.58
CA LYS A 760 -43.06 -11.00 7.68
C LYS A 760 -43.88 -10.46 8.87
N ALA A 761 -43.69 -9.20 9.28
CA ALA A 761 -44.45 -8.55 10.35
C ALA A 761 -45.93 -8.38 10.00
N ALA A 762 -46.23 -7.97 8.76
CA ALA A 762 -47.60 -7.76 8.30
C ALA A 762 -48.42 -9.06 8.11
N ARG A 763 -47.77 -10.19 7.89
CA ARG A 763 -48.39 -11.51 7.80
C ARG A 763 -48.68 -12.16 9.16
N THR A 764 -48.18 -11.61 10.27
CA THR A 764 -48.43 -12.12 11.61
C THR A 764 -49.92 -12.02 11.98
N ASN A 765 -50.45 -13.03 12.64
CA ASN A 765 -51.85 -13.06 13.05
C ASN A 765 -52.10 -12.02 14.16
N PRO A 766 -53.02 -11.03 13.95
CA PRO A 766 -53.31 -10.00 14.94
C PRO A 766 -53.72 -10.55 16.31
N ALA A 767 -54.51 -11.64 16.33
CA ALA A 767 -55.01 -12.21 17.59
C ALA A 767 -53.87 -12.81 18.45
N VAL A 768 -52.82 -13.33 17.82
CA VAL A 768 -51.65 -13.86 18.53
C VAL A 768 -50.77 -12.75 19.10
N GLU A 769 -50.61 -11.66 18.35
CA GLU A 769 -49.77 -10.56 18.79
C GLU A 769 -50.43 -9.69 19.87
N LEU A 770 -51.72 -9.53 19.83
CA LEU A 770 -52.50 -8.78 20.87
C LEU A 770 -52.64 -9.60 22.18
N LYS A 771 -52.49 -10.94 22.12
CA LYS A 771 -52.52 -11.88 23.28
C LYS A 771 -51.16 -12.05 24.00
N LYS A 772 -50.06 -11.58 23.44
CA LYS A 772 -48.70 -11.62 24.03
C LYS A 772 -48.49 -10.53 25.10
N GLU A 773 -49.39 -10.42 26.10
CA GLU A 773 -49.18 -9.58 27.28
C GLU A 773 -48.32 -10.24 28.36
#